data_3d29062521a6a967ff5ec469942097ec
#
_entry.id   3d29062521a6a967ff5ec469942097ec
#
_cell.length_a   1.000
_cell.length_b   1.000
_cell.length_c   1.000
_cell.angle_alpha   90.00
_cell.angle_beta   90.00
_cell.angle_gamma   90.00
#
_symmetry.space_group_name_H-M   'P 1'
#
loop_
_entity.id
_entity.type
_entity.pdbx_description
1 polymer ?
#
loop_
_entity_poly.entity_id
_entity_poly.type
_entity_poly.pdbx_seq_one_letter_code
_entity_poly.pdbx_strand_id
1 'polypeptide(L)'
;MIYQADTLQVKEIQDGIAELSFCSPKSVNKLDLATLESLDKALDALTSHQGLKGLMLTSDKDAFIVGADITEFLGLFAKTDAELDQWLQFANSIFNKLEDLPVPTISVLKGHTLGGGCECVLATDMRIGDKTTSIGLPETKLGIMPGFGGCVRLPRVIGADSAMEIITQGKACRADEALKIGLLDAVVETDALYESALQTLTSAINEKIDWQARRKQKTSPLTLSKLESMMSFTMAKGLVAQKAGPHYPAPMTAVITIEEGARFARNEALDIERKYFVKLAKSEEAKALVGLFLNDQYIKGIAKKAAKSASKDTERAAVLGAGIMGGGIAYQSALKGVPVLMKDIAQPSLDLGMTEASKLLNKRLAQGRIDGFKMAGILASITPCLHYAGIENSDVIVEAVVENPKVKAAVLSEVESHVGEDTVITSNTSTIPINLLAQSLKRPENFCGMHFFNPVHRMPLVEIIRGEKTSDETINRVVAYAAKMGKSPIVVNDCPGFFVNRVLFPYFGGFSMLLRDGADFTKVDKVMERKFGWPMGPAYLLDVVGIDTAHHAQAVMAEGFPERMGKQGRDAIDALFEANKYGQKNGNGFYSYTIDKKGKPKKTFTEDILPVLADVCADKQEFDEQTIIQRMMIPMINEVVLCLQEGIIATPQEADMALVYGLGFPPFRGGVFRYLDSVGIAEFVEMAKQHADLGAMYHVPQMLIDMAAKGESFYGAQQQGSI
;
A
#
# COMPACT_ATOMS: atom_id res chain seq x y z
N MET A 1 -18.06 37.10 15.48
CA MET A 1 -17.90 35.63 15.68
C MET A 1 -19.30 35.06 15.86
N ILE A 2 -19.71 34.12 15.03
CA ILE A 2 -21.02 33.45 15.08
C ILE A 2 -20.90 32.16 15.90
N TYR A 3 -19.83 31.39 15.67
CA TYR A 3 -19.54 30.15 16.41
C TYR A 3 -18.03 29.91 16.50
N GLN A 4 -17.58 29.26 17.57
CA GLN A 4 -16.17 28.88 17.75
C GLN A 4 -16.05 27.54 18.51
N ALA A 5 -15.23 26.68 18.00
CA ALA A 5 -14.82 25.42 18.63
C ALA A 5 -13.32 25.16 18.34
N ASP A 6 -12.77 24.08 18.88
CA ASP A 6 -11.35 23.72 18.68
C ASP A 6 -11.02 23.35 17.23
N THR A 7 -11.99 22.79 16.49
CA THR A 7 -11.77 22.23 15.15
C THR A 7 -12.29 23.11 14.02
N LEU A 8 -13.18 24.08 14.34
CA LEU A 8 -13.72 25.01 13.35
C LEU A 8 -14.24 26.30 14.01
N GLN A 9 -14.31 27.35 13.20
CA GLN A 9 -14.87 28.64 13.58
C GLN A 9 -15.77 29.20 12.48
N VAL A 10 -16.78 29.99 12.89
CA VAL A 10 -17.66 30.73 11.96
C VAL A 10 -17.62 32.22 12.31
N LYS A 11 -17.29 33.04 11.34
CA LYS A 11 -17.27 34.49 11.47
C LYS A 11 -18.01 35.14 10.31
N GLU A 12 -18.67 36.27 10.56
CA GLU A 12 -19.15 37.14 9.47
C GLU A 12 -17.95 37.93 8.93
N ILE A 13 -17.75 37.90 7.61
CA ILE A 13 -16.62 38.56 6.92
C ILE A 13 -17.05 39.83 6.17
N GLN A 14 -18.30 39.85 5.72
CA GLN A 14 -18.95 41.01 5.06
C GLN A 14 -20.44 40.97 5.42
N ASP A 15 -21.19 41.99 5.03
CA ASP A 15 -22.63 42.13 5.31
C ASP A 15 -23.43 40.88 4.87
N GLY A 16 -23.72 40.04 5.84
CA GLY A 16 -24.46 38.80 5.67
C GLY A 16 -23.68 37.64 5.06
N ILE A 17 -22.37 37.73 4.76
CA ILE A 17 -21.54 36.63 4.30
C ILE A 17 -20.77 36.07 5.49
N ALA A 18 -21.00 34.79 5.77
CA ALA A 18 -20.27 34.03 6.79
C ALA A 18 -19.16 33.18 6.18
N GLU A 19 -18.03 33.05 6.91
CA GLU A 19 -16.96 32.09 6.62
C GLU A 19 -16.91 31.05 7.72
N LEU A 20 -17.05 29.79 7.36
CA LEU A 20 -16.79 28.63 8.17
C LEU A 20 -15.39 28.11 7.82
N SER A 21 -14.45 28.20 8.75
CA SER A 21 -13.07 27.74 8.56
C SER A 21 -12.78 26.54 9.43
N PHE A 22 -12.32 25.45 8.81
CA PHE A 22 -11.78 24.28 9.52
C PHE A 22 -10.36 24.62 10.01
N CYS A 23 -10.12 24.48 11.31
CA CYS A 23 -8.90 24.95 11.98
C CYS A 23 -8.42 24.00 13.09
N SER A 24 -8.46 22.68 12.82
CA SER A 24 -8.02 21.67 13.79
C SER A 24 -6.63 22.01 14.38
N PRO A 25 -6.39 21.81 15.69
CA PRO A 25 -5.06 21.98 16.29
C PRO A 25 -4.04 20.98 15.78
N LYS A 26 -4.48 19.88 15.13
CA LYS A 26 -3.62 18.89 14.47
C LYS A 26 -3.04 19.44 13.15
N SER A 27 -2.08 18.73 12.57
CA SER A 27 -1.41 19.12 11.32
C SER A 27 -2.32 19.17 10.10
N VAL A 28 -3.44 18.45 10.13
CA VAL A 28 -4.44 18.37 9.05
C VAL A 28 -5.84 18.38 9.64
N ASN A 29 -6.81 18.85 8.86
CA ASN A 29 -8.22 18.74 9.20
C ASN A 29 -8.74 17.34 8.84
N LYS A 30 -9.48 16.73 9.76
CA LYS A 30 -10.19 15.45 9.59
C LYS A 30 -11.62 15.60 10.09
N LEU A 31 -12.51 14.75 9.59
CA LEU A 31 -13.87 14.61 10.12
C LEU A 31 -13.88 13.47 11.16
N ASP A 32 -13.42 13.79 12.37
CA ASP A 32 -13.64 12.98 13.56
C ASP A 32 -14.97 13.35 14.22
N LEU A 33 -15.40 12.59 15.24
CA LEU A 33 -16.69 12.83 15.92
C LEU A 33 -16.78 14.26 16.47
N ALA A 34 -15.70 14.76 17.07
CA ALA A 34 -15.69 16.14 17.63
C ALA A 34 -15.86 17.20 16.55
N THR A 35 -15.27 17.01 15.38
CA THR A 35 -15.44 17.94 14.24
C THR A 35 -16.85 17.87 13.66
N LEU A 36 -17.45 16.67 13.55
CA LEU A 36 -18.85 16.52 13.11
C LEU A 36 -19.83 17.18 14.08
N GLU A 37 -19.68 16.98 15.39
CA GLU A 37 -20.51 17.62 16.40
C GLU A 37 -20.36 19.17 16.39
N SER A 38 -19.13 19.63 16.17
CA SER A 38 -18.85 21.08 16.06
C SER A 38 -19.49 21.67 14.80
N LEU A 39 -19.45 20.93 13.68
CA LEU A 39 -20.08 21.35 12.42
C LEU A 39 -21.61 21.39 12.55
N ASP A 40 -22.21 20.41 13.22
CA ASP A 40 -23.66 20.41 13.49
C ASP A 40 -24.11 21.68 14.24
N LYS A 41 -23.42 22.00 15.35
CA LYS A 41 -23.70 23.20 16.16
C LYS A 41 -23.44 24.50 15.39
N ALA A 42 -22.39 24.54 14.56
CA ALA A 42 -22.09 25.67 13.71
C ALA A 42 -23.19 25.95 12.67
N LEU A 43 -23.73 24.87 12.07
CA LEU A 43 -24.83 24.99 11.11
C LEU A 43 -26.15 25.44 11.80
N ASP A 44 -26.42 24.98 13.02
CA ASP A 44 -27.57 25.48 13.81
C ASP A 44 -27.42 26.96 14.13
N ALA A 45 -26.22 27.42 14.51
CA ALA A 45 -25.94 28.82 14.74
C ALA A 45 -26.10 29.68 13.46
N LEU A 46 -25.62 29.14 12.29
CA LEU A 46 -25.79 29.83 11.01
C LEU A 46 -27.27 29.91 10.58
N THR A 47 -28.03 28.86 10.77
CA THR A 47 -29.48 28.83 10.46
C THR A 47 -30.23 29.83 11.29
N SER A 48 -29.81 30.09 12.54
CA SER A 48 -30.42 31.03 13.45
C SER A 48 -29.90 32.49 13.28
N HIS A 49 -28.84 32.69 12.48
CA HIS A 49 -28.20 33.97 12.30
C HIS A 49 -29.00 34.88 11.37
N GLN A 50 -29.51 35.98 11.92
CA GLN A 50 -30.31 36.92 11.15
C GLN A 50 -29.45 37.66 10.11
N GLY A 51 -29.95 37.79 8.90
CA GLY A 51 -29.28 38.51 7.82
C GLY A 51 -28.21 37.67 7.07
N LEU A 52 -28.10 36.37 7.31
CA LEU A 52 -27.24 35.49 6.50
C LEU A 52 -27.65 35.53 5.03
N LYS A 53 -26.70 35.82 4.13
CA LYS A 53 -26.90 35.88 2.67
C LYS A 53 -26.10 34.86 1.91
N GLY A 54 -24.99 34.36 2.49
CA GLY A 54 -24.12 33.33 1.87
C GLY A 54 -23.13 32.75 2.84
N LEU A 55 -22.65 31.55 2.51
CA LEU A 55 -21.67 30.82 3.32
C LEU A 55 -20.47 30.38 2.47
N MET A 56 -19.27 30.68 2.96
CA MET A 56 -17.99 30.21 2.39
C MET A 56 -17.33 29.22 3.35
N LEU A 57 -16.94 28.04 2.84
CA LEU A 57 -16.19 27.03 3.57
C LEU A 57 -14.70 27.13 3.20
N THR A 58 -13.84 27.24 4.20
CA THR A 58 -12.38 27.39 4.06
C THR A 58 -11.62 26.43 4.97
N SER A 59 -10.31 26.38 4.81
CA SER A 59 -9.38 25.66 5.69
C SER A 59 -8.16 26.54 6.00
N ASP A 60 -7.71 26.55 7.24
CA ASP A 60 -6.47 27.21 7.67
C ASP A 60 -5.20 26.39 7.37
N LYS A 61 -5.34 25.17 6.86
CA LYS A 61 -4.24 24.24 6.52
C LYS A 61 -3.94 24.26 5.02
N ASP A 62 -2.79 23.68 4.63
CA ASP A 62 -2.41 23.48 3.23
C ASP A 62 -3.27 22.41 2.53
N ALA A 63 -3.95 21.55 3.27
CA ALA A 63 -4.98 20.65 2.78
C ALA A 63 -6.35 21.08 3.31
N PHE A 64 -7.41 20.90 2.51
CA PHE A 64 -8.76 21.25 2.94
C PHE A 64 -9.24 20.32 4.06
N ILE A 65 -9.58 19.07 3.74
CA ILE A 65 -9.91 17.98 4.68
C ILE A 65 -9.44 16.66 4.05
N VAL A 66 -8.65 15.89 4.80
CA VAL A 66 -8.07 14.64 4.28
C VAL A 66 -8.96 13.41 4.47
N GLY A 67 -10.20 13.58 4.87
CA GLY A 67 -11.20 12.52 5.07
C GLY A 67 -11.65 12.35 6.50
N ALA A 68 -12.39 11.28 6.78
CA ALA A 68 -12.74 10.87 8.14
C ALA A 68 -11.51 10.36 8.91
N ASP A 69 -11.57 10.31 10.22
CA ASP A 69 -10.48 9.73 11.02
C ASP A 69 -10.53 8.20 10.97
N ILE A 70 -9.65 7.62 10.14
CA ILE A 70 -9.61 6.16 9.92
C ILE A 70 -9.23 5.39 11.19
N THR A 71 -8.60 6.05 12.18
CA THR A 71 -8.26 5.41 13.45
C THR A 71 -9.52 5.03 14.26
N GLU A 72 -10.66 5.68 14.02
CA GLU A 72 -11.94 5.38 14.64
C GLU A 72 -12.67 4.20 13.96
N PHE A 73 -12.31 3.83 12.72
CA PHE A 73 -13.09 2.92 11.89
C PHE A 73 -13.18 1.50 12.44
N LEU A 74 -12.09 0.92 12.92
CA LEU A 74 -12.14 -0.44 13.46
C LEU A 74 -13.05 -0.53 14.70
N GLY A 75 -13.04 0.51 15.54
CA GLY A 75 -13.96 0.64 16.67
C GLY A 75 -15.42 0.79 16.22
N LEU A 76 -15.67 1.59 15.19
CA LEU A 76 -17.00 1.74 14.59
C LEU A 76 -17.49 0.45 13.93
N PHE A 77 -16.61 -0.28 13.25
CA PHE A 77 -16.96 -1.57 12.61
C PHE A 77 -17.28 -2.68 13.64
N ALA A 78 -16.76 -2.56 14.86
CA ALA A 78 -17.07 -3.49 15.95
C ALA A 78 -18.46 -3.27 16.59
N LYS A 79 -19.08 -2.06 16.41
CA LYS A 79 -20.42 -1.75 16.91
C LYS A 79 -21.49 -2.59 16.22
N THR A 80 -22.70 -2.61 16.73
CA THR A 80 -23.85 -3.26 16.08
C THR A 80 -24.20 -2.56 14.75
N ASP A 81 -24.87 -3.25 13.87
CA ASP A 81 -25.34 -2.67 12.57
C ASP A 81 -26.22 -1.44 12.80
N ALA A 82 -27.09 -1.47 13.82
CA ALA A 82 -27.97 -0.36 14.18
C ALA A 82 -27.19 0.86 14.68
N GLU A 83 -26.18 0.66 15.53
CA GLU A 83 -25.32 1.77 16.02
C GLU A 83 -24.51 2.39 14.91
N LEU A 84 -23.99 1.57 13.98
CA LEU A 84 -23.24 2.05 12.83
C LEU A 84 -24.15 2.82 11.86
N ASP A 85 -25.37 2.34 11.59
CA ASP A 85 -26.35 3.05 10.78
C ASP A 85 -26.75 4.40 11.41
N GLN A 86 -26.98 4.43 12.73
CA GLN A 86 -27.26 5.68 13.47
C GLN A 86 -26.12 6.70 13.34
N TRP A 87 -24.86 6.26 13.45
CA TRP A 87 -23.70 7.12 13.28
C TRP A 87 -23.63 7.70 11.86
N LEU A 88 -23.86 6.86 10.84
CA LEU A 88 -23.92 7.32 9.44
C LEU A 88 -25.10 8.28 9.20
N GLN A 89 -26.26 8.00 9.80
CA GLN A 89 -27.42 8.87 9.72
C GLN A 89 -27.13 10.25 10.33
N PHE A 90 -26.45 10.28 11.48
CA PHE A 90 -26.01 11.53 12.11
C PHE A 90 -25.08 12.34 11.19
N ALA A 91 -24.03 11.74 10.64
CA ALA A 91 -23.12 12.42 9.72
C ALA A 91 -23.82 12.92 8.44
N ASN A 92 -24.69 12.11 7.86
CA ASN A 92 -25.50 12.51 6.69
C ASN A 92 -26.48 13.64 7.01
N SER A 93 -27.05 13.69 8.21
CA SER A 93 -27.94 14.77 8.63
C SER A 93 -27.22 16.14 8.68
N ILE A 94 -25.95 16.16 9.08
CA ILE A 94 -25.11 17.36 9.12
C ILE A 94 -24.86 17.87 7.70
N PHE A 95 -24.50 16.99 6.78
CA PHE A 95 -24.26 17.41 5.39
C PHE A 95 -25.56 17.80 4.68
N ASN A 96 -26.70 17.18 5.06
CA ASN A 96 -28.01 17.65 4.60
C ASN A 96 -28.34 19.05 5.13
N LYS A 97 -28.06 19.35 6.42
CA LYS A 97 -28.21 20.71 6.97
C LYS A 97 -27.40 21.76 6.20
N LEU A 98 -26.12 21.40 5.86
CA LEU A 98 -25.28 22.28 5.05
C LEU A 98 -25.87 22.53 3.66
N GLU A 99 -26.35 21.47 3.00
CA GLU A 99 -26.93 21.54 1.66
C GLU A 99 -28.27 22.28 1.64
N ASP A 100 -29.06 22.19 2.72
CA ASP A 100 -30.40 22.75 2.83
C ASP A 100 -30.42 24.21 3.41
N LEU A 101 -29.24 24.81 3.67
CA LEU A 101 -29.15 26.21 4.11
C LEU A 101 -29.89 27.12 3.11
N PRO A 102 -30.68 28.13 3.58
CA PRO A 102 -31.49 28.95 2.69
C PRO A 102 -30.70 30.02 1.89
N VAL A 103 -29.37 29.86 1.82
CA VAL A 103 -28.43 30.76 1.16
C VAL A 103 -27.46 29.99 0.27
N PRO A 104 -26.85 30.63 -0.74
CA PRO A 104 -25.83 29.97 -1.55
C PRO A 104 -24.57 29.63 -0.74
N THR A 105 -23.94 28.53 -1.07
CA THR A 105 -22.74 28.01 -0.38
C THR A 105 -21.61 27.74 -1.35
N ILE A 106 -20.36 28.04 -0.95
CA ILE A 106 -19.16 27.82 -1.78
C ILE A 106 -18.03 27.22 -0.93
N SER A 107 -17.31 26.27 -1.50
CA SER A 107 -16.08 25.71 -0.91
C SER A 107 -14.84 26.24 -1.62
N VAL A 108 -13.83 26.62 -0.82
CA VAL A 108 -12.54 27.18 -1.25
C VAL A 108 -11.47 26.14 -1.00
N LEU A 109 -10.96 25.51 -2.08
CA LEU A 109 -10.19 24.29 -2.00
C LEU A 109 -8.72 24.49 -2.34
N LYS A 110 -7.84 24.00 -1.48
CA LYS A 110 -6.40 23.86 -1.75
C LYS A 110 -5.88 22.51 -1.23
N GLY A 111 -4.86 21.96 -1.87
CA GLY A 111 -4.29 20.68 -1.47
C GLY A 111 -5.32 19.55 -1.52
N HIS A 112 -5.32 18.69 -0.51
CA HIS A 112 -6.13 17.48 -0.49
C HIS A 112 -7.54 17.72 0.06
N THR A 113 -8.56 17.25 -0.68
CA THR A 113 -9.99 17.22 -0.32
C THR A 113 -10.49 15.78 -0.59
N LEU A 114 -10.35 14.89 0.38
CA LEU A 114 -10.51 13.46 0.16
C LEU A 114 -11.59 12.85 1.06
N GLY A 115 -12.23 11.77 0.58
CA GLY A 115 -13.20 11.00 1.35
C GLY A 115 -14.32 11.87 1.91
N GLY A 116 -14.60 11.78 3.19
CA GLY A 116 -15.58 12.64 3.87
C GLY A 116 -15.40 14.14 3.62
N GLY A 117 -14.16 14.61 3.39
CA GLY A 117 -13.88 15.99 2.99
C GLY A 117 -14.44 16.32 1.60
N CYS A 118 -14.34 15.39 0.65
CA CYS A 118 -14.97 15.50 -0.66
C CYS A 118 -16.50 15.45 -0.52
N GLU A 119 -17.05 14.57 0.33
CA GLU A 119 -18.48 14.47 0.59
C GLU A 119 -19.05 15.75 1.22
N CYS A 120 -18.31 16.38 2.12
CA CYS A 120 -18.66 17.68 2.70
C CYS A 120 -18.79 18.76 1.63
N VAL A 121 -17.80 18.91 0.75
CA VAL A 121 -17.85 19.96 -0.28
C VAL A 121 -18.82 19.65 -1.43
N LEU A 122 -19.20 18.40 -1.62
CA LEU A 122 -20.30 18.03 -2.52
C LEU A 122 -21.66 18.54 -2.00
N ALA A 123 -21.80 18.76 -0.70
CA ALA A 123 -22.99 19.38 -0.13
C ALA A 123 -23.09 20.89 -0.44
N THR A 124 -21.97 21.58 -0.74
CA THR A 124 -22.03 23.00 -1.17
C THR A 124 -22.49 23.16 -2.62
N ASP A 125 -22.96 24.36 -2.98
CA ASP A 125 -23.50 24.63 -4.33
C ASP A 125 -22.37 24.81 -5.35
N MET A 126 -21.22 25.42 -4.91
CA MET A 126 -20.09 25.77 -5.76
C MET A 126 -18.79 25.33 -5.11
N ARG A 127 -17.76 25.05 -5.94
CA ARG A 127 -16.42 24.60 -5.52
C ARG A 127 -15.36 25.24 -6.40
N ILE A 128 -14.51 26.05 -5.79
CA ILE A 128 -13.35 26.66 -6.49
C ILE A 128 -12.07 26.11 -5.86
N GLY A 129 -11.13 25.74 -6.71
CA GLY A 129 -9.84 25.21 -6.28
C GLY A 129 -8.66 25.99 -6.87
N ASP A 130 -7.48 25.80 -6.30
CA ASP A 130 -6.22 26.20 -6.92
C ASP A 130 -5.54 25.02 -7.64
N LYS A 131 -4.38 25.26 -8.25
CA LYS A 131 -3.60 24.24 -8.97
C LYS A 131 -3.11 23.08 -8.10
N THR A 132 -3.05 23.25 -6.77
CA THR A 132 -2.63 22.22 -5.82
C THR A 132 -3.78 21.28 -5.44
N THR A 133 -5.01 21.64 -5.76
CA THR A 133 -6.21 20.89 -5.38
C THR A 133 -6.21 19.47 -5.94
N SER A 134 -6.46 18.53 -5.03
CA SER A 134 -6.63 17.11 -5.31
C SER A 134 -7.88 16.63 -4.58
N ILE A 135 -8.94 16.29 -5.33
CA ILE A 135 -10.27 15.97 -4.79
C ILE A 135 -10.74 14.58 -5.24
N GLY A 136 -11.33 13.78 -4.35
CA GLY A 136 -11.85 12.45 -4.69
C GLY A 136 -12.27 11.59 -3.51
N LEU A 137 -12.71 10.37 -3.83
CA LEU A 137 -13.30 9.40 -2.92
C LEU A 137 -12.48 8.10 -2.90
N PRO A 138 -11.48 7.96 -2.00
CA PRO A 138 -10.56 6.81 -1.99
C PRO A 138 -11.05 5.60 -1.18
N GLU A 139 -12.28 5.60 -0.66
CA GLU A 139 -12.81 4.67 0.33
C GLU A 139 -12.73 3.21 -0.12
N THR A 140 -12.88 2.93 -1.43
CA THR A 140 -12.83 1.55 -1.96
C THR A 140 -11.46 0.87 -1.78
N LYS A 141 -10.39 1.66 -1.61
CA LYS A 141 -9.07 1.15 -1.23
C LYS A 141 -9.00 0.63 0.21
N LEU A 142 -9.95 1.05 1.04
CA LEU A 142 -10.11 0.61 2.43
C LEU A 142 -11.16 -0.50 2.56
N GLY A 143 -11.67 -1.04 1.44
CA GLY A 143 -12.70 -2.08 1.45
C GLY A 143 -14.10 -1.58 1.80
N ILE A 144 -14.31 -0.28 1.91
CA ILE A 144 -15.59 0.39 2.11
C ILE A 144 -15.93 1.26 0.90
N MET A 145 -17.07 1.89 0.90
CA MET A 145 -17.44 2.91 -0.09
C MET A 145 -17.73 4.23 0.62
N PRO A 146 -17.91 5.37 -0.09
CA PRO A 146 -18.39 6.59 0.51
C PRO A 146 -19.68 6.37 1.32
N GLY A 147 -19.75 6.95 2.51
CA GLY A 147 -20.86 6.74 3.45
C GLY A 147 -21.54 8.03 3.94
N PHE A 148 -21.00 9.18 3.56
CA PHE A 148 -21.55 10.48 3.92
C PHE A 148 -22.21 11.20 2.74
N GLY A 149 -22.73 10.40 1.78
CA GLY A 149 -23.45 10.86 0.60
C GLY A 149 -22.63 10.94 -0.68
N GLY A 150 -21.42 10.37 -0.71
CA GLY A 150 -20.56 10.41 -1.89
C GLY A 150 -21.12 9.63 -3.07
N CYS A 151 -21.67 8.44 -2.84
CA CYS A 151 -22.37 7.66 -3.88
C CYS A 151 -23.70 8.29 -4.31
N VAL A 152 -24.21 9.25 -3.55
CA VAL A 152 -25.45 9.95 -3.84
C VAL A 152 -25.19 11.28 -4.55
N ARG A 153 -24.33 12.15 -3.97
CA ARG A 153 -24.09 13.50 -4.48
C ARG A 153 -23.17 13.54 -5.69
N LEU A 154 -22.08 12.75 -5.68
CA LEU A 154 -21.12 12.81 -6.79
C LEU A 154 -21.75 12.47 -8.16
N PRO A 155 -22.56 11.38 -8.30
CA PRO A 155 -23.23 11.10 -9.58
C PRO A 155 -24.19 12.20 -10.04
N ARG A 156 -24.76 12.96 -9.12
CA ARG A 156 -25.66 14.06 -9.41
C ARG A 156 -24.92 15.34 -9.82
N VAL A 157 -23.66 15.48 -9.43
CA VAL A 157 -22.80 16.62 -9.80
C VAL A 157 -22.09 16.41 -11.12
N ILE A 158 -21.49 15.24 -11.34
CA ILE A 158 -20.60 14.98 -12.51
C ILE A 158 -21.12 13.87 -13.45
N GLY A 159 -22.32 13.35 -13.19
CA GLY A 159 -22.87 12.21 -13.95
C GLY A 159 -22.43 10.84 -13.39
N ALA A 160 -23.24 9.81 -13.67
CA ALA A 160 -23.05 8.48 -13.11
C ALA A 160 -21.72 7.83 -13.54
N ASP A 161 -21.35 7.92 -14.83
CA ASP A 161 -20.17 7.25 -15.37
C ASP A 161 -18.87 7.78 -14.76
N SER A 162 -18.70 9.10 -14.72
CA SER A 162 -17.52 9.74 -14.09
C SER A 162 -17.45 9.46 -12.60
N ALA A 163 -18.60 9.47 -11.90
CA ALA A 163 -18.67 9.16 -10.48
C ALA A 163 -18.28 7.70 -10.19
N MET A 164 -18.81 6.75 -10.95
CA MET A 164 -18.44 5.34 -10.82
C MET A 164 -16.97 5.11 -11.09
N GLU A 165 -16.38 5.79 -12.08
CA GLU A 165 -14.93 5.68 -12.35
C GLU A 165 -14.10 6.15 -11.15
N ILE A 166 -14.40 7.33 -10.59
CA ILE A 166 -13.67 7.90 -9.43
C ILE A 166 -13.82 6.99 -8.21
N ILE A 167 -15.04 6.61 -7.85
CA ILE A 167 -15.32 5.84 -6.64
C ILE A 167 -14.71 4.43 -6.74
N THR A 168 -14.93 3.72 -7.86
CA THR A 168 -14.48 2.33 -8.00
C THR A 168 -12.95 2.20 -8.07
N GLN A 169 -12.26 3.22 -8.59
CA GLN A 169 -10.79 3.25 -8.59
C GLN A 169 -10.21 3.81 -7.28
N GLY A 170 -11.02 4.43 -6.43
CA GLY A 170 -10.57 5.15 -5.24
C GLY A 170 -9.54 6.23 -5.59
N LYS A 171 -9.78 6.96 -6.68
CA LYS A 171 -8.85 7.92 -7.26
C LYS A 171 -9.20 9.34 -6.80
N ALA A 172 -8.15 10.15 -6.60
CA ALA A 172 -8.30 11.59 -6.49
C ALA A 172 -7.97 12.24 -7.85
N CYS A 173 -8.79 13.19 -8.28
CA CYS A 173 -8.59 14.01 -9.47
C CYS A 173 -7.74 15.23 -9.12
N ARG A 174 -6.81 15.60 -9.97
CA ARG A 174 -6.12 16.89 -9.88
C ARG A 174 -7.04 18.02 -10.36
N ALA A 175 -6.69 19.23 -10.03
CA ALA A 175 -7.50 20.42 -10.30
C ALA A 175 -7.98 20.51 -11.75
N ASP A 176 -7.10 20.30 -12.73
CA ASP A 176 -7.39 20.32 -14.17
C ASP A 176 -8.39 19.23 -14.60
N GLU A 177 -8.23 18.03 -14.07
CA GLU A 177 -9.13 16.90 -14.31
C GLU A 177 -10.50 17.14 -13.65
N ALA A 178 -10.51 17.62 -12.41
CA ALA A 178 -11.72 17.93 -11.66
C ALA A 178 -12.55 19.05 -12.30
N LEU A 179 -11.88 20.09 -12.84
CA LEU A 179 -12.53 21.14 -13.62
C LEU A 179 -13.18 20.59 -14.88
N LYS A 180 -12.45 19.77 -15.63
CA LYS A 180 -12.92 19.19 -16.90
C LYS A 180 -14.20 18.34 -16.74
N ILE A 181 -14.33 17.63 -15.63
CA ILE A 181 -15.52 16.77 -15.38
C ILE A 181 -16.62 17.50 -14.59
N GLY A 182 -16.45 18.79 -14.26
CA GLY A 182 -17.45 19.58 -13.52
C GLY A 182 -17.50 19.35 -12.00
N LEU A 183 -16.45 18.70 -11.44
CA LEU A 183 -16.32 18.55 -9.99
C LEU A 183 -15.87 19.85 -9.34
N LEU A 184 -15.07 20.68 -10.02
CA LEU A 184 -14.76 22.06 -9.70
C LEU A 184 -15.44 23.01 -10.68
N ASP A 185 -15.88 24.18 -10.21
CA ASP A 185 -16.47 25.24 -11.02
C ASP A 185 -15.41 26.15 -11.63
N ALA A 186 -14.29 26.33 -10.94
CA ALA A 186 -13.13 27.08 -11.43
C ALA A 186 -11.83 26.60 -10.78
N VAL A 187 -10.71 26.83 -11.49
CA VAL A 187 -9.35 26.66 -10.97
C VAL A 187 -8.61 27.98 -11.20
N VAL A 188 -8.07 28.55 -10.13
CA VAL A 188 -7.38 29.85 -10.14
C VAL A 188 -5.99 29.73 -9.50
N GLU A 189 -5.20 30.81 -9.61
CA GLU A 189 -3.93 30.89 -8.87
C GLU A 189 -4.20 30.97 -7.36
N THR A 190 -3.31 30.43 -6.55
CA THR A 190 -3.48 30.35 -5.09
C THR A 190 -3.74 31.71 -4.45
N ASP A 191 -3.05 32.76 -4.92
CA ASP A 191 -3.19 34.12 -4.40
C ASP A 191 -4.55 34.75 -4.71
N ALA A 192 -5.21 34.31 -5.79
CA ALA A 192 -6.52 34.79 -6.22
C ALA A 192 -7.68 33.96 -5.70
N LEU A 193 -7.39 32.80 -5.02
CA LEU A 193 -8.40 31.80 -4.69
C LEU A 193 -9.51 32.33 -3.79
N TYR A 194 -9.14 32.98 -2.70
CA TYR A 194 -10.10 33.51 -1.71
C TYR A 194 -11.01 34.57 -2.34
N GLU A 195 -10.41 35.56 -3.02
CA GLU A 195 -11.15 36.68 -3.64
C GLU A 195 -12.06 36.17 -4.77
N SER A 196 -11.61 35.24 -5.59
CA SER A 196 -12.43 34.62 -6.65
C SER A 196 -13.64 33.87 -6.09
N ALA A 197 -13.47 33.18 -4.96
CA ALA A 197 -14.57 32.50 -4.28
C ALA A 197 -15.59 33.49 -3.72
N LEU A 198 -15.12 34.58 -3.10
CA LEU A 198 -15.97 35.64 -2.56
C LEU A 198 -16.79 36.34 -3.67
N GLN A 199 -16.16 36.65 -4.80
CA GLN A 199 -16.83 37.24 -5.98
C GLN A 199 -17.87 36.29 -6.57
N THR A 200 -17.55 34.98 -6.63
CA THR A 200 -18.46 33.94 -7.11
C THR A 200 -19.67 33.82 -6.17
N LEU A 201 -19.45 33.77 -4.85
CA LEU A 201 -20.53 33.73 -3.87
C LEU A 201 -21.40 35.01 -3.94
N THR A 202 -20.80 36.16 -4.08
CA THR A 202 -21.51 37.42 -4.26
C THR A 202 -22.37 37.44 -5.54
N SER A 203 -21.86 36.81 -6.62
CA SER A 203 -22.62 36.64 -7.87
C SER A 203 -23.85 35.73 -7.66
N ALA A 204 -23.71 34.66 -6.86
CA ALA A 204 -24.82 33.79 -6.49
C ALA A 204 -25.85 34.47 -5.59
N ILE A 205 -25.42 35.29 -4.62
CA ILE A 205 -26.28 36.08 -3.78
C ILE A 205 -27.11 37.06 -4.63
N ASN A 206 -26.50 37.66 -5.65
CA ASN A 206 -27.14 38.60 -6.59
C ASN A 206 -27.88 37.90 -7.73
N GLU A 207 -28.20 36.62 -7.61
CA GLU A 207 -28.95 35.81 -8.58
C GLU A 207 -28.34 35.70 -10.01
N LYS A 208 -27.03 36.01 -10.14
CA LYS A 208 -26.29 35.85 -11.41
C LYS A 208 -25.88 34.39 -11.66
N ILE A 209 -25.89 33.58 -10.62
CA ILE A 209 -25.64 32.12 -10.67
C ILE A 209 -26.87 31.45 -10.03
N ASP A 210 -27.52 30.58 -10.78
CA ASP A 210 -28.66 29.79 -10.31
C ASP A 210 -28.19 28.62 -9.43
N TRP A 211 -27.92 28.95 -8.16
CA TRP A 211 -27.51 27.96 -7.16
C TRP A 211 -28.67 27.02 -6.73
N GLN A 212 -29.92 27.51 -6.80
CA GLN A 212 -31.10 26.70 -6.48
C GLN A 212 -31.27 25.55 -7.47
N ALA A 213 -31.06 25.79 -8.78
CA ALA A 213 -31.10 24.72 -9.79
C ALA A 213 -30.01 23.67 -9.54
N ARG A 214 -28.80 24.08 -9.15
CA ARG A 214 -27.70 23.16 -8.78
C ARG A 214 -28.09 22.30 -7.58
N ARG A 215 -28.66 22.89 -6.54
CA ARG A 215 -29.14 22.18 -5.35
C ARG A 215 -30.28 21.23 -5.68
N LYS A 216 -31.24 21.67 -6.47
CA LYS A 216 -32.34 20.83 -6.95
C LYS A 216 -31.82 19.60 -7.72
N GLN A 217 -30.80 19.76 -8.54
CA GLN A 217 -30.15 18.64 -9.24
C GLN A 217 -29.58 17.62 -8.24
N LYS A 218 -28.91 18.05 -7.18
CA LYS A 218 -28.32 17.18 -6.15
C LYS A 218 -29.37 16.44 -5.30
N THR A 219 -30.53 17.03 -5.08
CA THR A 219 -31.59 16.46 -4.25
C THR A 219 -32.61 15.65 -5.03
N SER A 220 -32.64 15.76 -6.37
CA SER A 220 -33.55 15.02 -7.25
C SER A 220 -32.98 13.65 -7.70
N PRO A 221 -33.80 12.74 -8.22
CA PRO A 221 -33.32 11.53 -8.90
C PRO A 221 -32.36 11.86 -10.04
N LEU A 222 -31.49 10.90 -10.40
CA LEU A 222 -30.62 11.05 -11.59
C LEU A 222 -31.47 11.09 -12.88
N THR A 223 -31.17 12.03 -13.76
CA THR A 223 -31.81 12.17 -15.04
C THR A 223 -31.16 11.24 -16.07
N LEU A 224 -31.54 9.96 -16.05
CA LEU A 224 -31.08 8.94 -16.99
C LEU A 224 -32.26 8.29 -17.72
N SER A 225 -32.17 8.16 -19.02
CA SER A 225 -33.08 7.31 -19.77
C SER A 225 -32.90 5.83 -19.39
N LYS A 226 -33.87 4.99 -19.64
CA LYS A 226 -33.75 3.53 -19.38
C LYS A 226 -32.58 2.91 -20.11
N LEU A 227 -32.30 3.35 -21.35
CA LEU A 227 -31.18 2.84 -22.15
C LEU A 227 -29.84 3.27 -21.59
N GLU A 228 -29.66 4.56 -21.26
CA GLU A 228 -28.44 5.07 -20.62
C GLU A 228 -28.17 4.36 -19.29
N SER A 229 -29.16 4.25 -18.42
CA SER A 229 -29.05 3.54 -17.15
C SER A 229 -28.61 2.10 -17.35
N MET A 230 -29.22 1.36 -18.26
CA MET A 230 -28.85 -0.03 -18.56
C MET A 230 -27.42 -0.13 -19.08
N MET A 231 -27.01 0.74 -20.02
CA MET A 231 -25.67 0.70 -20.62
C MET A 231 -24.60 1.09 -19.59
N SER A 232 -24.75 2.20 -18.88
CA SER A 232 -23.79 2.71 -17.90
C SER A 232 -23.52 1.70 -16.79
N PHE A 233 -24.57 1.20 -16.14
CA PHE A 233 -24.41 0.29 -15.00
C PHE A 233 -23.95 -1.10 -15.42
N THR A 234 -24.41 -1.65 -16.54
CA THR A 234 -23.93 -2.94 -17.05
C THR A 234 -22.45 -2.88 -17.42
N MET A 235 -22.03 -1.82 -18.12
CA MET A 235 -20.64 -1.61 -18.50
C MET A 235 -19.75 -1.44 -17.26
N ALA A 236 -20.16 -0.61 -16.29
CA ALA A 236 -19.42 -0.39 -15.05
C ALA A 236 -19.24 -1.69 -14.25
N LYS A 237 -20.31 -2.49 -14.09
CA LYS A 237 -20.22 -3.81 -13.42
C LYS A 237 -19.24 -4.74 -14.12
N GLY A 238 -19.25 -4.81 -15.47
CA GLY A 238 -18.31 -5.61 -16.25
C GLY A 238 -16.86 -5.18 -16.05
N LEU A 239 -16.59 -3.89 -16.11
CA LEU A 239 -15.24 -3.33 -15.89
C LEU A 239 -14.75 -3.54 -14.46
N VAL A 240 -15.61 -3.36 -13.46
CA VAL A 240 -15.26 -3.58 -12.05
C VAL A 240 -15.01 -5.04 -11.79
N ALA A 241 -15.83 -5.97 -12.28
CA ALA A 241 -15.61 -7.41 -12.14
C ALA A 241 -14.25 -7.84 -12.73
N GLN A 242 -13.86 -7.25 -13.87
CA GLN A 242 -12.58 -7.55 -14.50
C GLN A 242 -11.38 -6.99 -13.71
N LYS A 243 -11.49 -5.78 -13.12
CA LYS A 243 -10.36 -5.08 -12.48
C LYS A 243 -10.20 -5.41 -11.01
N ALA A 244 -11.28 -5.41 -10.24
CA ALA A 244 -11.26 -5.65 -8.80
C ALA A 244 -11.25 -7.14 -8.44
N GLY A 245 -11.92 -7.96 -9.27
CA GLY A 245 -12.09 -9.37 -9.00
C GLY A 245 -13.04 -9.65 -7.81
N PRO A 246 -13.16 -10.94 -7.41
CA PRO A 246 -14.13 -11.36 -6.39
C PRO A 246 -13.74 -11.00 -4.94
N HIS A 247 -12.46 -10.73 -4.70
CA HIS A 247 -11.92 -10.49 -3.36
C HIS A 247 -12.01 -9.03 -2.87
N TYR A 248 -12.52 -8.13 -3.72
CA TYR A 248 -12.67 -6.72 -3.39
C TYR A 248 -14.12 -6.29 -3.66
N PRO A 249 -15.05 -6.52 -2.71
CA PRO A 249 -16.48 -6.27 -2.94
C PRO A 249 -16.83 -4.78 -3.02
N ALA A 250 -16.07 -3.89 -2.40
CA ALA A 250 -16.41 -2.48 -2.26
C ALA A 250 -16.66 -1.75 -3.61
N PRO A 251 -15.80 -1.88 -4.65
CA PRO A 251 -16.05 -1.22 -5.93
C PRO A 251 -17.37 -1.67 -6.60
N MET A 252 -17.69 -2.96 -6.55
CA MET A 252 -18.94 -3.49 -7.13
C MET A 252 -20.15 -3.01 -6.33
N THR A 253 -20.05 -3.01 -5.01
CA THR A 253 -21.11 -2.54 -4.12
C THR A 253 -21.40 -1.05 -4.33
N ALA A 254 -20.37 -0.23 -4.56
CA ALA A 254 -20.56 1.18 -4.89
C ALA A 254 -21.35 1.38 -6.20
N VAL A 255 -21.06 0.60 -7.24
CA VAL A 255 -21.84 0.65 -8.50
C VAL A 255 -23.30 0.26 -8.26
N ILE A 256 -23.55 -0.82 -7.51
CA ILE A 256 -24.90 -1.27 -7.15
C ILE A 256 -25.65 -0.18 -6.36
N THR A 257 -24.99 0.45 -5.40
CA THR A 257 -25.55 1.54 -4.59
C THR A 257 -25.99 2.72 -5.45
N ILE A 258 -25.14 3.15 -6.40
CA ILE A 258 -25.47 4.25 -7.33
C ILE A 258 -26.64 3.85 -8.24
N GLU A 259 -26.64 2.64 -8.78
CA GLU A 259 -27.72 2.13 -9.65
C GLU A 259 -29.07 2.08 -8.93
N GLU A 260 -29.11 1.50 -7.72
CA GLU A 260 -30.35 1.42 -6.93
C GLU A 260 -30.82 2.81 -6.48
N GLY A 261 -29.90 3.68 -6.08
CA GLY A 261 -30.18 5.04 -5.64
C GLY A 261 -30.56 6.01 -6.76
N ALA A 262 -30.24 5.68 -8.02
CA ALA A 262 -30.42 6.58 -9.17
C ALA A 262 -31.86 7.09 -9.37
N ARG A 263 -32.86 6.25 -9.11
CA ARG A 263 -34.29 6.56 -9.29
C ARG A 263 -34.94 7.29 -8.12
N PHE A 264 -34.23 7.45 -7.02
CA PHE A 264 -34.75 8.04 -5.79
C PHE A 264 -34.21 9.46 -5.58
N ALA A 265 -34.92 10.25 -4.79
CA ALA A 265 -34.42 11.52 -4.29
C ALA A 265 -33.30 11.31 -3.27
N ARG A 266 -32.64 12.41 -2.86
CA ARG A 266 -31.44 12.38 -1.98
C ARG A 266 -31.63 11.48 -0.76
N ASN A 267 -32.72 11.64 -0.01
CA ASN A 267 -32.84 10.99 1.30
C ASN A 267 -32.99 9.48 1.18
N GLU A 268 -33.85 8.98 0.28
CA GLU A 268 -33.99 7.55 0.03
C GLU A 268 -32.71 6.95 -0.58
N ALA A 269 -31.98 7.70 -1.41
CA ALA A 269 -30.70 7.27 -1.94
C ALA A 269 -29.62 7.16 -0.85
N LEU A 270 -29.64 8.07 0.16
CA LEU A 270 -28.79 7.99 1.34
C LEU A 270 -29.10 6.76 2.21
N ASP A 271 -30.38 6.37 2.34
CA ASP A 271 -30.77 5.15 3.06
C ASP A 271 -30.16 3.90 2.39
N ILE A 272 -30.17 3.86 1.06
CA ILE A 272 -29.56 2.78 0.27
C ILE A 272 -28.03 2.77 0.48
N GLU A 273 -27.39 3.94 0.44
CA GLU A 273 -25.94 4.07 0.68
C GLU A 273 -25.56 3.55 2.07
N ARG A 274 -26.28 3.97 3.14
CA ARG A 274 -26.01 3.50 4.51
C ARG A 274 -26.14 1.99 4.65
N LYS A 275 -27.20 1.40 4.11
CA LYS A 275 -27.41 -0.06 4.11
C LYS A 275 -26.24 -0.83 3.52
N TYR A 276 -25.73 -0.39 2.37
CA TYR A 276 -24.59 -1.04 1.73
C TYR A 276 -23.26 -0.74 2.40
N PHE A 277 -23.09 0.46 2.96
CA PHE A 277 -21.89 0.80 3.76
C PHE A 277 -21.80 -0.10 5.00
N VAL A 278 -22.86 -0.27 5.78
CA VAL A 278 -22.89 -1.13 6.96
C VAL A 278 -22.48 -2.56 6.58
N LYS A 279 -23.01 -3.10 5.48
CA LYS A 279 -22.64 -4.43 5.00
C LYS A 279 -21.13 -4.53 4.68
N LEU A 280 -20.55 -3.54 4.00
CA LEU A 280 -19.12 -3.53 3.69
C LEU A 280 -18.25 -3.38 4.94
N ALA A 281 -18.60 -2.49 5.85
CA ALA A 281 -17.86 -2.23 7.08
C ALA A 281 -17.74 -3.47 7.99
N LYS A 282 -18.69 -4.41 7.88
CA LYS A 282 -18.67 -5.69 8.63
C LYS A 282 -17.85 -6.78 7.94
N SER A 283 -17.42 -6.58 6.69
CA SER A 283 -16.65 -7.56 5.95
C SER A 283 -15.21 -7.69 6.48
N GLU A 284 -14.65 -8.88 6.34
CA GLU A 284 -13.24 -9.13 6.71
C GLU A 284 -12.29 -8.34 5.80
N GLU A 285 -12.67 -8.11 4.54
CA GLU A 285 -11.90 -7.31 3.61
C GLU A 285 -11.79 -5.84 4.07
N ALA A 286 -12.85 -5.25 4.59
CA ALA A 286 -12.82 -3.88 5.12
C ALA A 286 -11.93 -3.80 6.37
N LYS A 287 -12.08 -4.73 7.31
CA LYS A 287 -11.24 -4.80 8.51
C LYS A 287 -9.76 -4.98 8.16
N ALA A 288 -9.47 -5.87 7.18
CA ALA A 288 -8.12 -6.12 6.70
C ALA A 288 -7.49 -4.89 6.04
N LEU A 289 -8.20 -4.25 5.12
CA LEU A 289 -7.66 -3.11 4.36
C LEU A 289 -7.53 -1.85 5.23
N VAL A 290 -8.46 -1.59 6.13
CA VAL A 290 -8.33 -0.53 7.16
C VAL A 290 -7.15 -0.84 8.08
N GLY A 291 -7.02 -2.09 8.54
CA GLY A 291 -5.88 -2.52 9.34
C GLY A 291 -4.54 -2.32 8.65
N LEU A 292 -4.43 -2.66 7.36
CA LEU A 292 -3.21 -2.39 6.58
C LEU A 292 -2.90 -0.91 6.45
N PHE A 293 -3.92 -0.07 6.26
CA PHE A 293 -3.71 1.38 6.24
C PHE A 293 -3.14 1.87 7.58
N LEU A 294 -3.66 1.40 8.70
CA LEU A 294 -3.14 1.75 10.03
C LEU A 294 -1.72 1.23 10.25
N ASN A 295 -1.43 0.00 9.82
CA ASN A 295 -0.08 -0.56 9.86
C ASN A 295 0.91 0.26 9.01
N ASP A 296 0.51 0.72 7.81
CA ASP A 296 1.33 1.61 6.97
C ASP A 296 1.62 2.95 7.67
N GLN A 297 0.63 3.54 8.38
CA GLN A 297 0.83 4.74 9.18
C GLN A 297 1.80 4.48 10.36
N TYR A 298 1.69 3.32 11.01
CA TYR A 298 2.60 2.89 12.07
C TYR A 298 4.05 2.81 11.56
N ILE A 299 4.31 2.15 10.43
CA ILE A 299 5.63 2.07 9.81
C ILE A 299 6.17 3.46 9.45
N LYS A 300 5.34 4.33 8.88
CA LYS A 300 5.72 5.73 8.60
C LYS A 300 6.05 6.51 9.87
N GLY A 301 5.35 6.23 10.97
CA GLY A 301 5.63 6.79 12.30
C GLY A 301 7.02 6.38 12.81
N ILE A 302 7.36 5.09 12.71
CA ILE A 302 8.70 4.57 13.04
C ILE A 302 9.77 5.28 12.20
N ALA A 303 9.58 5.34 10.89
CA ALA A 303 10.53 5.98 9.98
C ALA A 303 10.72 7.48 10.30
N LYS A 304 9.64 8.18 10.63
CA LYS A 304 9.70 9.60 11.05
C LYS A 304 10.44 9.79 12.38
N LYS A 305 10.24 8.87 13.33
CA LYS A 305 10.96 8.87 14.60
C LYS A 305 12.45 8.63 14.37
N ALA A 306 12.82 7.63 13.57
CA ALA A 306 14.18 7.34 13.21
C ALA A 306 14.88 8.55 12.54
N ALA A 307 14.21 9.20 11.59
CA ALA A 307 14.73 10.39 10.92
C ALA A 307 14.98 11.58 11.89
N LYS A 308 14.16 11.70 12.94
CA LYS A 308 14.38 12.72 13.99
C LYS A 308 15.51 12.36 14.95
N SER A 309 15.76 11.07 15.16
CA SER A 309 16.79 10.55 16.07
C SER A 309 18.16 10.41 15.41
N ALA A 310 18.19 10.33 14.07
CA ALA A 310 19.43 10.27 13.31
C ALA A 310 20.24 11.57 13.49
N SER A 311 21.53 11.44 13.75
CA SER A 311 22.45 12.58 13.96
C SER A 311 22.71 13.38 12.69
N LYS A 312 22.52 12.75 11.52
CA LYS A 312 22.78 13.33 10.20
C LYS A 312 21.85 12.78 9.14
N ASP A 313 21.36 13.65 8.28
CA ASP A 313 20.64 13.28 7.06
C ASP A 313 21.59 12.68 6.01
N THR A 314 21.08 11.76 5.18
CA THR A 314 21.79 11.28 4.00
C THR A 314 21.69 12.31 2.88
N GLU A 315 22.78 12.99 2.58
CA GLU A 315 22.91 13.95 1.48
C GLU A 315 23.48 13.31 0.22
N ARG A 316 24.38 12.34 0.38
CA ARG A 316 25.03 11.60 -0.70
C ARG A 316 25.14 10.12 -0.36
N ALA A 317 24.94 9.28 -1.35
CA ALA A 317 25.09 7.84 -1.23
C ALA A 317 26.09 7.29 -2.25
N ALA A 318 26.61 6.08 -2.02
CA ALA A 318 27.28 5.32 -3.05
C ALA A 318 26.72 3.90 -3.13
N VAL A 319 26.73 3.35 -4.33
CA VAL A 319 26.31 1.98 -4.61
C VAL A 319 27.48 1.23 -5.22
N LEU A 320 27.85 0.10 -4.66
CA LEU A 320 28.90 -0.78 -5.15
C LEU A 320 28.28 -1.96 -5.89
N GLY A 321 28.58 -2.07 -7.18
CA GLY A 321 27.91 -2.97 -8.12
C GLY A 321 26.83 -2.24 -8.91
N ALA A 322 26.93 -2.24 -10.23
CA ALA A 322 26.02 -1.56 -11.16
C ALA A 322 25.10 -2.53 -11.93
N GLY A 323 24.96 -3.76 -11.42
CA GLY A 323 24.02 -4.75 -11.95
C GLY A 323 22.56 -4.34 -11.76
N ILE A 324 21.62 -5.29 -11.98
CA ILE A 324 20.17 -5.05 -11.91
C ILE A 324 19.77 -4.40 -10.57
N MET A 325 20.28 -4.91 -9.45
CA MET A 325 19.94 -4.36 -8.13
C MET A 325 20.63 -3.01 -7.89
N GLY A 326 21.95 -2.93 -8.06
CA GLY A 326 22.69 -1.70 -7.79
C GLY A 326 22.28 -0.54 -8.69
N GLY A 327 22.08 -0.78 -9.99
CA GLY A 327 21.53 0.21 -10.91
C GLY A 327 20.12 0.68 -10.51
N GLY A 328 19.27 -0.25 -10.04
CA GLY A 328 17.94 0.06 -9.52
C GLY A 328 17.96 0.90 -8.24
N ILE A 329 18.89 0.61 -7.32
CA ILE A 329 19.10 1.36 -6.06
C ILE A 329 19.61 2.77 -6.38
N ALA A 330 20.61 2.91 -7.27
CA ALA A 330 21.13 4.19 -7.71
C ALA A 330 20.05 5.06 -8.37
N TYR A 331 19.27 4.48 -9.28
CA TYR A 331 18.12 5.15 -9.87
C TYR A 331 17.11 5.65 -8.83
N GLN A 332 16.74 4.81 -7.87
CA GLN A 332 15.74 5.16 -6.86
C GLN A 332 16.23 6.27 -5.92
N SER A 333 17.50 6.24 -5.54
CA SER A 333 18.17 7.29 -4.74
C SER A 333 18.13 8.64 -5.47
N ALA A 334 18.63 8.67 -6.72
CA ALA A 334 18.67 9.87 -7.56
C ALA A 334 17.27 10.44 -7.85
N LEU A 335 16.28 9.58 -8.15
CA LEU A 335 14.88 9.97 -8.37
C LEU A 335 14.28 10.70 -7.17
N LYS A 336 14.76 10.38 -5.97
CA LYS A 336 14.27 10.96 -4.71
C LYS A 336 15.17 12.08 -4.16
N GLY A 337 16.10 12.56 -4.98
CA GLY A 337 16.90 13.74 -4.71
C GLY A 337 18.15 13.49 -3.87
N VAL A 338 18.59 12.24 -3.72
CA VAL A 338 19.87 11.89 -3.11
C VAL A 338 20.86 11.51 -4.21
N PRO A 339 21.86 12.36 -4.52
CA PRO A 339 22.93 12.06 -5.47
C PRO A 339 23.68 10.78 -5.10
N VAL A 340 24.08 10.02 -6.11
CA VAL A 340 24.66 8.70 -5.89
C VAL A 340 25.87 8.46 -6.79
N LEU A 341 26.97 8.02 -6.20
CA LEU A 341 28.12 7.47 -6.91
C LEU A 341 27.85 5.98 -7.15
N MET A 342 27.80 5.56 -8.42
CA MET A 342 27.57 4.17 -8.81
C MET A 342 28.88 3.56 -9.30
N LYS A 343 29.52 2.73 -8.46
CA LYS A 343 30.82 2.11 -8.74
C LYS A 343 30.65 0.66 -9.17
N ASP A 344 31.36 0.29 -10.25
CA ASP A 344 31.58 -1.10 -10.63
C ASP A 344 33.02 -1.32 -11.07
N ILE A 345 33.45 -2.57 -11.22
CA ILE A 345 34.76 -2.94 -11.76
C ILE A 345 34.76 -3.02 -13.28
N ALA A 346 33.59 -3.05 -13.90
CA ALA A 346 33.40 -3.26 -15.34
C ALA A 346 32.54 -2.14 -15.97
N GLN A 347 33.04 -1.49 -17.03
CA GLN A 347 32.29 -0.48 -17.76
C GLN A 347 30.94 -0.97 -18.28
N PRO A 348 30.79 -2.20 -18.84
CA PRO A 348 29.49 -2.70 -19.31
C PRO A 348 28.42 -2.75 -18.20
N SER A 349 28.79 -2.99 -16.95
CA SER A 349 27.84 -2.96 -15.83
C SER A 349 27.35 -1.55 -15.54
N LEU A 350 28.27 -0.56 -15.56
CA LEU A 350 27.91 0.86 -15.43
C LEU A 350 26.97 1.32 -16.54
N ASP A 351 27.27 0.93 -17.78
CA ASP A 351 26.45 1.25 -18.97
C ASP A 351 25.06 0.64 -18.85
N LEU A 352 24.94 -0.60 -18.33
CA LEU A 352 23.68 -1.27 -18.06
C LEU A 352 22.86 -0.49 -17.02
N GLY A 353 23.46 -0.14 -15.88
CA GLY A 353 22.80 0.64 -14.82
C GLY A 353 22.28 1.99 -15.32
N MET A 354 23.08 2.73 -16.10
CA MET A 354 22.68 4.01 -16.69
C MET A 354 21.58 3.84 -17.75
N THR A 355 21.65 2.78 -18.56
CA THR A 355 20.64 2.49 -19.59
C THR A 355 19.29 2.20 -18.96
N GLU A 356 19.22 1.38 -17.91
CA GLU A 356 17.97 1.06 -17.20
C GLU A 356 17.41 2.29 -16.49
N ALA A 357 18.25 3.13 -15.86
CA ALA A 357 17.82 4.39 -15.26
C ALA A 357 17.19 5.32 -16.33
N SER A 358 17.86 5.48 -17.46
CA SER A 358 17.38 6.29 -18.59
C SER A 358 16.04 5.78 -19.14
N LYS A 359 15.89 4.47 -19.32
CA LYS A 359 14.65 3.82 -19.78
C LYS A 359 13.47 4.06 -18.81
N LEU A 360 13.69 3.96 -17.52
CA LEU A 360 12.67 4.22 -16.50
C LEU A 360 12.26 5.70 -16.49
N LEU A 361 13.21 6.63 -16.64
CA LEU A 361 12.94 8.07 -16.71
C LEU A 361 12.21 8.46 -17.98
N ASN A 362 12.59 7.92 -19.14
CA ASN A 362 11.88 8.12 -20.41
C ASN A 362 10.41 7.69 -20.30
N LYS A 363 10.12 6.58 -19.62
CA LYS A 363 8.74 6.16 -19.37
C LYS A 363 7.97 7.17 -18.51
N ARG A 364 8.60 7.77 -17.51
CA ARG A 364 7.97 8.80 -16.67
C ARG A 364 7.74 10.10 -17.45
N LEU A 365 8.69 10.48 -18.30
CA LEU A 365 8.57 11.62 -19.23
C LEU A 365 7.39 11.43 -20.19
N ALA A 366 7.30 10.28 -20.85
CA ALA A 366 6.19 9.93 -21.74
C ALA A 366 4.82 9.92 -21.05
N GLN A 367 4.78 9.68 -19.73
CA GLN A 367 3.57 9.74 -18.91
C GLN A 367 3.27 11.13 -18.34
N GLY A 368 4.06 12.16 -18.70
CA GLY A 368 3.90 13.53 -18.16
C GLY A 368 4.15 13.66 -16.66
N ARG A 369 4.85 12.69 -16.04
CA ARG A 369 5.16 12.72 -14.60
C ARG A 369 6.36 13.54 -14.23
N ILE A 370 7.25 13.76 -15.17
CA ILE A 370 8.43 14.64 -15.12
C ILE A 370 8.59 15.32 -16.48
N ASP A 371 9.25 16.46 -16.50
CA ASP A 371 9.70 17.11 -17.73
C ASP A 371 11.15 16.74 -18.10
N GLY A 372 11.63 17.22 -19.24
CA GLY A 372 12.97 16.94 -19.74
C GLY A 372 14.07 17.51 -18.84
N PHE A 373 13.86 18.69 -18.26
CA PHE A 373 14.81 19.32 -17.35
C PHE A 373 15.00 18.49 -16.07
N LYS A 374 13.92 18.05 -15.47
CA LYS A 374 13.94 17.18 -14.30
C LYS A 374 14.57 15.81 -14.60
N MET A 375 14.29 15.25 -15.80
CA MET A 375 14.93 14.01 -16.23
C MET A 375 16.47 14.18 -16.33
N ALA A 376 16.94 15.25 -16.96
CA ALA A 376 18.37 15.53 -17.10
C ALA A 376 19.05 15.71 -15.72
N GLY A 377 18.41 16.43 -14.79
CA GLY A 377 18.90 16.63 -13.43
C GLY A 377 19.02 15.31 -12.64
N ILE A 378 18.04 14.39 -12.77
CA ILE A 378 18.11 13.07 -12.12
C ILE A 378 19.24 12.23 -12.71
N LEU A 379 19.41 12.19 -14.03
CA LEU A 379 20.53 11.45 -14.66
C LEU A 379 21.89 12.02 -14.26
N ALA A 380 22.05 13.35 -14.20
CA ALA A 380 23.27 14.01 -13.78
C ALA A 380 23.62 13.78 -12.29
N SER A 381 22.64 13.38 -11.47
CA SER A 381 22.87 13.03 -10.07
C SER A 381 23.33 11.57 -9.85
N ILE A 382 23.45 10.77 -10.91
CA ILE A 382 24.07 9.43 -10.86
C ILE A 382 25.45 9.56 -11.50
N THR A 383 26.51 9.35 -10.69
CA THR A 383 27.91 9.43 -11.17
C THR A 383 28.46 8.01 -11.34
N PRO A 384 28.55 7.46 -12.56
CA PRO A 384 29.19 6.17 -12.79
C PRO A 384 30.70 6.27 -12.60
N CYS A 385 31.33 5.31 -11.95
CA CYS A 385 32.74 5.33 -11.63
C CYS A 385 33.35 3.91 -11.56
N LEU A 386 34.55 3.75 -12.11
CA LEU A 386 35.34 2.51 -12.03
C LEU A 386 36.25 2.46 -10.78
N HIS A 387 36.40 3.59 -10.09
CA HIS A 387 37.32 3.78 -8.95
C HIS A 387 36.57 4.25 -7.72
N TYR A 388 37.24 4.30 -6.60
CA TYR A 388 36.68 4.81 -5.33
C TYR A 388 36.75 6.34 -5.18
N ALA A 389 37.31 7.06 -6.18
CA ALA A 389 37.41 8.52 -6.09
C ALA A 389 36.05 9.19 -5.89
N GLY A 390 35.93 10.02 -4.87
CA GLY A 390 34.71 10.72 -4.49
C GLY A 390 33.81 9.95 -3.50
N ILE A 391 34.10 8.68 -3.21
CA ILE A 391 33.31 7.85 -2.30
C ILE A 391 33.44 8.32 -0.85
N GLU A 392 34.56 8.96 -0.49
CA GLU A 392 34.82 9.54 0.82
C GLU A 392 33.82 10.60 1.26
N ASN A 393 33.07 11.16 0.29
CA ASN A 393 32.01 12.14 0.55
C ASN A 393 30.62 11.51 0.74
N SER A 394 30.53 10.19 0.80
CA SER A 394 29.24 9.49 0.94
C SER A 394 28.87 9.30 2.40
N ASP A 395 27.60 9.55 2.73
CA ASP A 395 27.05 9.33 4.06
C ASP A 395 26.65 7.86 4.27
N VAL A 396 26.18 7.21 3.18
CA VAL A 396 25.74 5.81 3.18
C VAL A 396 26.29 5.09 1.95
N ILE A 397 26.86 3.91 2.17
CA ILE A 397 27.31 2.98 1.13
C ILE A 397 26.32 1.81 1.05
N VAL A 398 25.86 1.45 -0.15
CA VAL A 398 25.05 0.25 -0.38
C VAL A 398 25.85 -0.73 -1.24
N GLU A 399 26.35 -1.81 -0.65
CA GLU A 399 27.02 -2.88 -1.36
C GLU A 399 25.97 -3.79 -2.03
N ALA A 400 26.07 -3.97 -3.35
CA ALA A 400 25.19 -4.78 -4.19
C ALA A 400 25.98 -5.59 -5.25
N VAL A 401 27.16 -6.10 -4.87
CA VAL A 401 27.98 -6.97 -5.72
C VAL A 401 27.45 -8.41 -5.70
N VAL A 402 28.14 -9.33 -6.40
CA VAL A 402 27.73 -10.74 -6.48
C VAL A 402 27.50 -11.39 -5.11
N GLU A 403 26.53 -12.29 -5.03
CA GLU A 403 26.14 -12.97 -3.77
C GLU A 403 27.15 -14.06 -3.40
N ASN A 404 28.32 -13.61 -2.94
CA ASN A 404 29.41 -14.46 -2.50
C ASN A 404 30.03 -13.88 -1.23
N PRO A 405 30.09 -14.61 -0.09
CA PRO A 405 30.56 -14.09 1.19
C PRO A 405 31.99 -13.55 1.12
N LYS A 406 32.89 -14.24 0.43
CA LYS A 406 34.33 -13.83 0.33
C LYS A 406 34.49 -12.54 -0.48
N VAL A 407 33.75 -12.43 -1.60
CA VAL A 407 33.76 -11.22 -2.44
C VAL A 407 33.17 -10.04 -1.70
N LYS A 408 32.02 -10.23 -1.04
CA LYS A 408 31.39 -9.16 -0.25
C LYS A 408 32.28 -8.71 0.91
N ALA A 409 32.86 -9.64 1.67
CA ALA A 409 33.80 -9.32 2.77
C ALA A 409 35.00 -8.52 2.27
N ALA A 410 35.57 -8.89 1.13
CA ALA A 410 36.71 -8.16 0.55
C ALA A 410 36.31 -6.73 0.12
N VAL A 411 35.19 -6.57 -0.58
CA VAL A 411 34.68 -5.27 -1.01
C VAL A 411 34.31 -4.37 0.17
N LEU A 412 33.65 -4.93 1.20
CA LEU A 412 33.30 -4.19 2.42
C LEU A 412 34.51 -3.71 3.17
N SER A 413 35.54 -4.56 3.37
CA SER A 413 36.78 -4.18 4.00
C SER A 413 37.55 -3.13 3.19
N GLU A 414 37.55 -3.25 1.86
CA GLU A 414 38.19 -2.28 0.98
C GLU A 414 37.50 -0.92 1.04
N VAL A 415 36.16 -0.87 0.89
CA VAL A 415 35.43 0.40 0.92
C VAL A 415 35.53 1.10 2.27
N GLU A 416 35.55 0.35 3.37
CA GLU A 416 35.73 0.93 4.71
C GLU A 416 37.00 1.76 4.82
N SER A 417 38.08 1.37 4.10
CA SER A 417 39.35 2.12 4.08
C SER A 417 39.30 3.42 3.27
N HIS A 418 38.29 3.59 2.43
CA HIS A 418 38.13 4.76 1.56
C HIS A 418 37.06 5.77 2.06
N VAL A 419 36.33 5.45 3.12
CA VAL A 419 35.25 6.30 3.63
C VAL A 419 35.56 6.84 5.03
N GLY A 420 34.88 7.94 5.39
CA GLY A 420 35.01 8.57 6.69
C GLY A 420 34.55 7.68 7.85
N GLU A 421 34.94 8.05 9.06
CA GLU A 421 34.61 7.29 10.28
C GLU A 421 33.11 7.25 10.54
N ASP A 422 32.35 8.29 10.13
CA ASP A 422 30.93 8.43 10.33
C ASP A 422 30.08 7.80 9.18
N THR A 423 30.73 7.28 8.13
CA THR A 423 30.03 6.69 7.00
C THR A 423 29.38 5.38 7.41
N VAL A 424 28.09 5.23 7.11
CA VAL A 424 27.37 3.98 7.29
C VAL A 424 27.57 3.10 6.06
N ILE A 425 27.93 1.84 6.29
CA ILE A 425 28.09 0.83 5.25
C ILE A 425 26.92 -0.17 5.35
N THR A 426 26.32 -0.53 4.20
CA THR A 426 25.23 -1.52 4.17
C THR A 426 25.50 -2.57 3.11
N SER A 427 24.95 -3.78 3.30
CA SER A 427 24.95 -4.82 2.28
C SER A 427 23.54 -5.15 1.82
N ASN A 428 23.34 -5.25 0.50
CA ASN A 428 22.08 -5.70 -0.12
C ASN A 428 22.05 -7.23 -0.30
N THR A 429 22.79 -7.98 0.51
CA THR A 429 22.70 -9.45 0.50
C THR A 429 21.28 -9.91 0.77
N SER A 430 20.89 -11.06 0.17
CA SER A 430 19.56 -11.64 0.36
C SER A 430 19.54 -12.78 1.39
N THR A 431 20.70 -13.42 1.64
CA THR A 431 20.76 -14.65 2.46
C THR A 431 21.97 -14.72 3.40
N ILE A 432 23.06 -13.98 3.08
CA ILE A 432 24.29 -14.05 3.87
C ILE A 432 24.09 -13.29 5.18
N PRO A 433 24.29 -13.93 6.36
CA PRO A 433 24.13 -13.25 7.64
C PRO A 433 25.00 -12.00 7.77
N ILE A 434 24.42 -10.92 8.28
CA ILE A 434 25.09 -9.63 8.48
C ILE A 434 26.22 -9.77 9.49
N ASN A 435 26.02 -10.59 10.53
CA ASN A 435 27.07 -10.88 11.53
C ASN A 435 28.31 -11.53 10.92
N LEU A 436 28.14 -12.35 9.88
CA LEU A 436 29.27 -12.95 9.15
C LEU A 436 30.06 -11.87 8.38
N LEU A 437 29.37 -11.01 7.64
CA LEU A 437 30.00 -9.94 6.86
C LEU A 437 30.67 -8.89 7.78
N ALA A 438 30.05 -8.59 8.92
CA ALA A 438 30.58 -7.63 9.90
C ALA A 438 31.97 -8.00 10.44
N GLN A 439 32.35 -9.28 10.42
CA GLN A 439 33.68 -9.74 10.84
C GLN A 439 34.81 -9.19 9.99
N SER A 440 34.54 -8.77 8.76
CA SER A 440 35.52 -8.19 7.84
C SER A 440 35.77 -6.70 8.08
N LEU A 441 34.99 -6.07 8.94
CA LEU A 441 35.00 -4.62 9.17
C LEU A 441 35.70 -4.25 10.49
N LYS A 442 36.33 -3.09 10.50
CA LYS A 442 36.94 -2.48 11.70
C LYS A 442 35.91 -1.74 12.55
N ARG A 443 34.84 -1.23 11.93
CA ARG A 443 33.76 -0.45 12.54
C ARG A 443 32.38 -1.14 12.30
N PRO A 444 32.20 -2.37 12.82
CA PRO A 444 30.97 -3.12 12.59
C PRO A 444 29.74 -2.45 13.19
N GLU A 445 29.89 -1.49 14.10
CA GLU A 445 28.81 -0.66 14.64
C GLU A 445 28.18 0.27 13.58
N ASN A 446 28.92 0.62 12.52
CA ASN A 446 28.47 1.41 11.39
C ASN A 446 27.99 0.54 10.21
N PHE A 447 27.72 -0.73 10.45
CA PHE A 447 27.31 -1.69 9.42
C PHE A 447 25.97 -2.35 9.74
N CYS A 448 25.11 -2.49 8.70
CA CYS A 448 23.86 -3.27 8.76
C CYS A 448 23.51 -3.83 7.38
N GLY A 449 22.47 -4.65 7.30
CA GLY A 449 21.87 -5.02 6.03
C GLY A 449 20.90 -3.96 5.54
N MET A 450 20.79 -3.79 4.21
CA MET A 450 19.78 -2.97 3.54
C MET A 450 19.29 -3.72 2.32
N HIS A 451 18.37 -4.66 2.52
CA HIS A 451 17.89 -5.61 1.54
C HIS A 451 16.72 -5.05 0.75
N PHE A 452 16.95 -4.80 -0.53
CA PHE A 452 15.94 -4.35 -1.50
C PHE A 452 15.36 -5.54 -2.27
N PHE A 453 14.14 -5.38 -2.75
CA PHE A 453 13.44 -6.38 -3.56
C PHE A 453 13.37 -5.97 -5.03
N ASN A 454 13.54 -6.94 -5.92
CA ASN A 454 13.50 -6.71 -7.37
C ASN A 454 12.04 -6.70 -7.89
N PRO A 455 11.64 -5.72 -8.75
CA PRO A 455 12.40 -4.57 -9.21
C PRO A 455 12.35 -3.39 -8.21
N VAL A 456 13.50 -2.82 -7.89
CA VAL A 456 13.67 -1.80 -6.83
C VAL A 456 12.67 -0.64 -6.96
N HIS A 457 12.42 -0.13 -8.17
CA HIS A 457 11.53 1.01 -8.39
C HIS A 457 10.04 0.73 -8.15
N ARG A 458 9.64 -0.55 -7.98
CA ARG A 458 8.23 -0.98 -7.76
C ARG A 458 8.00 -1.52 -6.36
N MET A 459 8.96 -2.29 -5.85
CA MET A 459 8.83 -2.94 -4.55
C MET A 459 8.96 -1.91 -3.44
N PRO A 460 7.93 -1.72 -2.60
CA PRO A 460 7.97 -0.68 -1.57
C PRO A 460 8.83 -1.06 -0.37
N LEU A 461 8.98 -2.35 -0.06
CA LEU A 461 9.69 -2.84 1.12
C LEU A 461 11.21 -2.68 0.98
N VAL A 462 11.85 -2.36 2.10
CA VAL A 462 13.28 -2.56 2.36
C VAL A 462 13.42 -3.16 3.76
N GLU A 463 14.08 -4.32 3.87
CA GLU A 463 14.47 -4.86 5.17
C GLU A 463 15.78 -4.21 5.61
N ILE A 464 15.81 -3.67 6.83
CA ILE A 464 16.99 -3.16 7.48
C ILE A 464 17.42 -4.20 8.51
N ILE A 465 18.51 -4.90 8.24
CA ILE A 465 18.93 -6.04 9.06
C ILE A 465 19.95 -5.57 10.11
N ARG A 466 19.54 -5.69 11.36
CA ARG A 466 20.39 -5.36 12.53
C ARG A 466 21.28 -6.54 12.85
N GLY A 467 22.59 -6.38 12.70
CA GLY A 467 23.59 -7.29 13.27
C GLY A 467 23.81 -7.06 14.76
N GLU A 468 24.45 -7.99 15.44
CA GLU A 468 24.72 -7.91 16.90
C GLU A 468 25.51 -6.67 17.32
N LYS A 469 26.42 -6.19 16.47
CA LYS A 469 27.25 -5.01 16.74
C LYS A 469 26.68 -3.72 16.15
N THR A 470 25.63 -3.78 15.35
CA THR A 470 25.04 -2.62 14.69
C THR A 470 24.49 -1.62 15.71
N SER A 471 24.91 -0.36 15.65
CA SER A 471 24.45 0.70 16.54
C SER A 471 23.03 1.17 16.19
N ASP A 472 22.32 1.73 17.19
CA ASP A 472 21.01 2.35 16.97
C ASP A 472 21.11 3.55 16.03
N GLU A 473 22.21 4.29 16.06
CA GLU A 473 22.47 5.40 15.14
C GLU A 473 22.52 4.92 13.69
N THR A 474 23.22 3.83 13.41
CA THR A 474 23.28 3.20 12.09
C THR A 474 21.90 2.81 11.59
N ILE A 475 21.09 2.16 12.43
CA ILE A 475 19.72 1.80 12.08
C ILE A 475 18.87 3.04 11.80
N ASN A 476 18.92 4.06 12.65
CA ASN A 476 18.14 5.28 12.47
C ASN A 476 18.48 5.99 11.14
N ARG A 477 19.76 6.10 10.80
CA ARG A 477 20.22 6.70 9.54
C ARG A 477 19.78 5.92 8.31
N VAL A 478 19.89 4.58 8.34
CA VAL A 478 19.50 3.74 7.21
C VAL A 478 17.97 3.69 7.03
N VAL A 479 17.22 3.64 8.12
CA VAL A 479 15.74 3.76 8.10
C VAL A 479 15.32 5.11 7.51
N ALA A 480 15.95 6.21 7.95
CA ALA A 480 15.69 7.54 7.41
C ALA A 480 16.00 7.64 5.91
N TYR A 481 17.15 7.07 5.49
CA TYR A 481 17.53 7.03 4.08
C TYR A 481 16.55 6.20 3.23
N ALA A 482 16.16 5.02 3.68
CA ALA A 482 15.15 4.20 2.99
C ALA A 482 13.82 4.94 2.85
N ALA A 483 13.36 5.61 3.90
CA ALA A 483 12.14 6.44 3.86
C ALA A 483 12.27 7.62 2.89
N LYS A 484 13.44 8.30 2.86
CA LYS A 484 13.76 9.37 1.91
C LYS A 484 13.73 8.88 0.46
N MET A 485 14.17 7.63 0.23
CA MET A 485 14.03 6.94 -1.07
C MET A 485 12.56 6.59 -1.41
N GLY A 486 11.60 6.87 -0.53
CA GLY A 486 10.17 6.53 -0.70
C GLY A 486 9.89 5.04 -0.54
N LYS A 487 10.68 4.37 0.27
CA LYS A 487 10.50 2.97 0.68
C LYS A 487 9.80 2.89 2.03
N SER A 488 9.29 1.69 2.33
CA SER A 488 8.75 1.32 3.64
C SER A 488 9.80 0.44 4.35
N PRO A 489 10.67 1.04 5.19
CA PRO A 489 11.69 0.28 5.91
C PRO A 489 11.09 -0.49 7.06
N ILE A 490 11.53 -1.73 7.24
CA ILE A 490 11.22 -2.59 8.40
C ILE A 490 12.54 -3.08 8.97
N VAL A 491 12.70 -2.94 10.29
CA VAL A 491 13.90 -3.39 10.98
C VAL A 491 13.71 -4.82 11.44
N VAL A 492 14.65 -5.69 11.08
CA VAL A 492 14.66 -7.10 11.49
C VAL A 492 16.01 -7.46 12.10
N ASN A 493 16.04 -8.42 13.00
CA ASN A 493 17.29 -8.98 13.52
C ASN A 493 17.90 -9.99 12.55
N ASP A 494 19.23 -10.13 12.58
CA ASP A 494 19.98 -10.97 11.66
C ASP A 494 19.68 -12.47 11.88
N CYS A 495 19.38 -13.15 10.81
CA CYS A 495 19.29 -14.61 10.74
C CYS A 495 19.41 -15.06 9.27
N PRO A 496 19.63 -16.34 8.97
CA PRO A 496 19.62 -16.84 7.59
C PRO A 496 18.30 -16.49 6.86
N GLY A 497 18.41 -15.78 5.71
CA GLY A 497 17.25 -15.33 4.91
C GLY A 497 16.44 -14.20 5.53
N PHE A 498 16.86 -13.62 6.64
CA PHE A 498 16.23 -12.50 7.35
C PHE A 498 14.77 -12.81 7.70
N PHE A 499 13.82 -11.92 7.44
CA PHE A 499 12.40 -12.23 7.66
C PHE A 499 11.72 -12.74 6.39
N VAL A 500 11.77 -12.00 5.29
CA VAL A 500 10.96 -12.29 4.09
C VAL A 500 11.35 -13.62 3.43
N ASN A 501 12.65 -13.86 3.20
CA ASN A 501 13.08 -15.12 2.62
C ASN A 501 12.89 -16.29 3.60
N ARG A 502 13.17 -16.09 4.88
CA ARG A 502 12.97 -17.13 5.90
C ARG A 502 11.55 -17.67 5.89
N VAL A 503 10.53 -16.81 5.77
CA VAL A 503 9.12 -17.24 5.78
C VAL A 503 8.63 -17.73 4.42
N LEU A 504 9.29 -17.33 3.32
CA LEU A 504 8.96 -17.80 1.98
C LEU A 504 9.38 -19.26 1.72
N PHE A 505 10.51 -19.69 2.29
CA PHE A 505 11.02 -21.05 2.02
C PHE A 505 10.14 -22.15 2.58
N PRO A 506 9.54 -22.10 3.77
CA PRO A 506 8.51 -23.04 4.20
C PRO A 506 7.29 -23.12 3.28
N TYR A 507 6.89 -22.01 2.64
CA TYR A 507 5.86 -22.03 1.61
C TYR A 507 6.28 -22.86 0.40
N PHE A 508 7.52 -22.72 -0.10
CA PHE A 508 8.07 -23.59 -1.14
C PHE A 508 8.26 -25.03 -0.66
N GLY A 509 8.59 -25.24 0.61
CA GLY A 509 8.64 -26.57 1.23
C GLY A 509 7.29 -27.27 1.18
N GLY A 510 6.21 -26.59 1.56
CA GLY A 510 4.84 -27.10 1.43
C GLY A 510 4.47 -27.44 -0.01
N PHE A 511 4.87 -26.60 -0.97
CA PHE A 511 4.70 -26.86 -2.40
C PHE A 511 5.46 -28.12 -2.85
N SER A 512 6.75 -28.23 -2.54
CA SER A 512 7.58 -29.39 -2.89
C SER A 512 7.00 -30.68 -2.31
N MET A 513 6.48 -30.66 -1.07
CA MET A 513 5.84 -31.80 -0.45
C MET A 513 4.51 -32.17 -1.13
N LEU A 514 3.71 -31.20 -1.56
CA LEU A 514 2.49 -31.45 -2.34
C LEU A 514 2.83 -32.14 -3.66
N LEU A 515 3.87 -31.69 -4.37
CA LEU A 515 4.33 -32.32 -5.62
C LEU A 515 4.86 -33.73 -5.39
N ARG A 516 5.70 -33.92 -4.35
CA ARG A 516 6.18 -35.25 -3.94
C ARG A 516 5.01 -36.22 -3.74
N ASP A 517 3.92 -35.75 -3.14
CA ASP A 517 2.73 -36.58 -2.86
C ASP A 517 1.78 -36.69 -4.06
N GLY A 518 2.16 -36.22 -5.26
CA GLY A 518 1.44 -36.42 -6.52
C GLY A 518 0.47 -35.28 -6.90
N ALA A 519 0.53 -34.11 -6.27
CA ALA A 519 -0.30 -32.96 -6.65
C ALA A 519 0.09 -32.40 -8.03
N ASP A 520 -0.91 -32.00 -8.81
CA ASP A 520 -0.72 -31.27 -10.08
C ASP A 520 -0.34 -29.81 -9.77
N PHE A 521 0.88 -29.39 -10.12
CA PHE A 521 1.37 -28.05 -9.84
C PHE A 521 0.53 -26.94 -10.50
N THR A 522 -0.08 -27.21 -11.66
CA THR A 522 -0.96 -26.24 -12.32
C THR A 522 -2.26 -26.03 -11.55
N LYS A 523 -2.76 -27.08 -10.85
CA LYS A 523 -3.89 -26.99 -9.94
C LYS A 523 -3.51 -26.22 -8.68
N VAL A 524 -2.34 -26.49 -8.10
CA VAL A 524 -1.83 -25.76 -6.93
C VAL A 524 -1.71 -24.28 -7.25
N ASP A 525 -1.07 -23.90 -8.37
CA ASP A 525 -0.98 -22.50 -8.82
C ASP A 525 -2.36 -21.84 -8.91
N LYS A 526 -3.33 -22.47 -9.59
CA LYS A 526 -4.68 -21.94 -9.76
C LYS A 526 -5.42 -21.75 -8.43
N VAL A 527 -5.28 -22.68 -7.50
CA VAL A 527 -5.90 -22.60 -6.17
C VAL A 527 -5.30 -21.43 -5.39
N MET A 528 -3.98 -21.33 -5.34
CA MET A 528 -3.30 -20.27 -4.60
C MET A 528 -3.57 -18.89 -5.22
N GLU A 529 -3.62 -18.76 -6.54
CA GLU A 529 -3.96 -17.50 -7.23
C GLU A 529 -5.43 -17.12 -7.04
N ARG A 530 -6.37 -18.05 -7.26
CA ARG A 530 -7.80 -17.71 -7.37
C ARG A 530 -8.57 -17.80 -6.06
N LYS A 531 -8.19 -18.72 -5.17
CA LYS A 531 -8.90 -18.99 -3.90
C LYS A 531 -8.22 -18.31 -2.72
N PHE A 532 -6.91 -18.48 -2.58
CA PHE A 532 -6.19 -17.76 -1.53
C PHE A 532 -5.98 -16.28 -1.89
N GLY A 533 -5.68 -15.99 -3.17
CA GLY A 533 -5.56 -14.62 -3.70
C GLY A 533 -4.12 -14.14 -3.91
N TRP A 534 -3.12 -15.04 -3.92
CA TRP A 534 -1.76 -14.67 -4.27
C TRP A 534 -1.67 -14.11 -5.71
N PRO A 535 -0.78 -13.14 -5.97
CA PRO A 535 -0.60 -12.60 -7.32
C PRO A 535 0.02 -13.62 -8.30
N MET A 536 0.71 -14.63 -7.76
CA MET A 536 1.34 -15.72 -8.50
C MET A 536 1.25 -17.01 -7.69
N GLY A 537 0.97 -18.12 -8.36
CA GLY A 537 1.08 -19.45 -7.75
C GLY A 537 2.54 -19.85 -7.50
N PRO A 538 2.80 -20.86 -6.66
CA PRO A 538 4.16 -21.20 -6.23
C PRO A 538 5.08 -21.65 -7.37
N ALA A 539 4.59 -22.44 -8.33
CA ALA A 539 5.38 -22.85 -9.50
C ALA A 539 5.76 -21.66 -10.37
N TYR A 540 4.80 -20.78 -10.63
CA TYR A 540 5.04 -19.55 -11.38
C TYR A 540 5.99 -18.60 -10.64
N LEU A 541 5.87 -18.48 -9.33
CA LEU A 541 6.76 -17.65 -8.51
C LEU A 541 8.20 -18.16 -8.56
N LEU A 542 8.42 -19.48 -8.45
CA LEU A 542 9.73 -20.11 -8.59
C LEU A 542 10.36 -19.83 -9.96
N ASP A 543 9.58 -19.90 -11.04
CA ASP A 543 10.05 -19.55 -12.38
C ASP A 543 10.43 -18.08 -12.54
N VAL A 544 9.74 -17.17 -11.85
CA VAL A 544 10.03 -15.72 -11.85
C VAL A 544 11.28 -15.39 -11.02
N VAL A 545 11.43 -16.01 -9.86
CA VAL A 545 12.61 -15.86 -8.98
C VAL A 545 13.86 -16.47 -9.65
N GLY A 546 13.67 -17.55 -10.35
CA GLY A 546 14.70 -18.40 -10.94
C GLY A 546 14.98 -19.63 -10.09
N ILE A 547 14.82 -20.80 -10.70
CA ILE A 547 15.04 -22.10 -10.04
C ILE A 547 16.47 -22.23 -9.49
N ASP A 548 17.47 -21.73 -10.21
CA ASP A 548 18.86 -21.69 -9.75
C ASP A 548 19.02 -20.85 -8.47
N THR A 549 18.36 -19.71 -8.40
CA THR A 549 18.35 -18.85 -7.21
C THR A 549 17.64 -19.53 -6.04
N ALA A 550 16.47 -20.14 -6.28
CA ALA A 550 15.71 -20.86 -5.27
C ALA A 550 16.48 -22.09 -4.75
N HIS A 551 17.14 -22.85 -5.62
CA HIS A 551 17.96 -24.01 -5.25
C HIS A 551 19.10 -23.61 -4.29
N HIS A 552 19.87 -22.56 -4.61
CA HIS A 552 20.95 -22.11 -3.74
C HIS A 552 20.44 -21.56 -2.40
N ALA A 553 19.36 -20.77 -2.43
CA ALA A 553 18.80 -20.22 -1.21
C ALA A 553 18.17 -21.31 -0.32
N GLN A 554 17.56 -22.34 -0.90
CA GLN A 554 17.05 -23.50 -0.17
C GLN A 554 18.16 -24.20 0.62
N ALA A 555 19.36 -24.32 0.04
CA ALA A 555 20.50 -24.90 0.75
C ALA A 555 20.92 -24.05 1.99
N VAL A 556 20.95 -22.73 1.86
CA VAL A 556 21.21 -21.82 2.97
C VAL A 556 20.16 -21.94 4.08
N MET A 557 18.86 -22.04 3.71
CA MET A 557 17.79 -22.23 4.67
C MET A 557 17.86 -23.59 5.38
N ALA A 558 18.18 -24.63 4.64
CA ALA A 558 18.37 -25.99 5.20
C ALA A 558 19.52 -26.06 6.19
N GLU A 559 20.63 -25.37 5.92
CA GLU A 559 21.77 -25.24 6.85
C GLU A 559 21.40 -24.41 8.10
N GLY A 560 20.70 -23.29 7.90
CA GLY A 560 20.29 -22.39 8.98
C GLY A 560 19.20 -22.95 9.90
N PHE A 561 18.31 -23.77 9.36
CA PHE A 561 17.13 -24.34 10.07
C PHE A 561 16.98 -25.83 9.79
N PRO A 562 17.96 -26.68 10.16
CA PRO A 562 18.02 -28.09 9.75
C PRO A 562 16.83 -28.91 10.23
N GLU A 563 16.23 -28.59 11.39
CA GLU A 563 15.12 -29.36 11.96
C GLU A 563 13.83 -29.21 11.16
N ARG A 564 13.55 -28.02 10.61
CA ARG A 564 12.28 -27.74 9.93
C ARG A 564 12.39 -27.37 8.43
N MET A 565 13.57 -26.96 7.96
CA MET A 565 13.82 -26.68 6.54
C MET A 565 14.89 -27.62 5.93
N GLY A 566 15.37 -28.59 6.70
CA GLY A 566 16.31 -29.60 6.23
C GLY A 566 15.69 -30.45 5.12
N LYS A 567 16.47 -30.75 4.08
CA LYS A 567 16.03 -31.57 2.94
C LYS A 567 15.87 -33.03 3.34
N GLN A 568 14.73 -33.62 2.99
CA GLN A 568 14.47 -35.07 3.13
C GLN A 568 14.73 -35.83 1.83
N GLY A 569 15.62 -35.34 0.97
CA GLY A 569 15.95 -35.94 -0.32
C GLY A 569 15.86 -34.93 -1.47
N ARG A 570 15.93 -35.43 -2.68
CA ARG A 570 15.81 -34.67 -3.94
C ARG A 570 14.37 -34.25 -4.15
N ASP A 571 14.14 -33.00 -4.47
CA ASP A 571 12.82 -32.42 -4.69
C ASP A 571 12.64 -31.85 -6.12
N ALA A 572 11.48 -31.25 -6.40
CA ALA A 572 11.17 -30.68 -7.71
C ALA A 572 12.11 -29.52 -8.10
N ILE A 573 12.58 -28.72 -7.14
CA ILE A 573 13.53 -27.62 -7.39
C ILE A 573 14.87 -28.19 -7.82
N ASP A 574 15.36 -29.27 -7.16
CA ASP A 574 16.59 -29.96 -7.54
C ASP A 574 16.48 -30.54 -8.95
N ALA A 575 15.39 -31.24 -9.25
CA ALA A 575 15.16 -31.87 -10.54
C ALA A 575 15.16 -30.84 -11.69
N LEU A 576 14.51 -29.71 -11.50
CA LEU A 576 14.52 -28.62 -12.50
C LEU A 576 15.91 -27.98 -12.63
N PHE A 577 16.61 -27.76 -11.53
CA PHE A 577 17.96 -27.20 -11.54
C PHE A 577 18.92 -28.09 -12.32
N GLU A 578 18.95 -29.38 -12.06
CA GLU A 578 19.77 -30.39 -12.77
C GLU A 578 19.40 -30.49 -14.26
N ALA A 579 18.12 -30.31 -14.60
CA ALA A 579 17.64 -30.29 -15.98
C ALA A 579 17.89 -28.92 -16.69
N ASN A 580 18.59 -27.99 -16.06
CA ASN A 580 18.82 -26.63 -16.56
C ASN A 580 17.52 -25.86 -16.91
N LYS A 581 16.44 -26.13 -16.20
CA LYS A 581 15.16 -25.43 -16.34
C LYS A 581 15.07 -24.31 -15.28
N TYR A 582 15.60 -23.12 -15.60
CA TYR A 582 15.77 -22.02 -14.64
C TYR A 582 14.61 -21.02 -14.60
N GLY A 583 13.49 -21.32 -15.27
CA GLY A 583 12.31 -20.47 -15.30
C GLY A 583 12.36 -19.41 -16.40
N GLN A 584 11.85 -18.21 -16.12
CA GLN A 584 11.81 -17.10 -17.09
C GLN A 584 13.19 -16.71 -17.62
N LYS A 585 14.22 -16.89 -16.82
CA LYS A 585 15.60 -16.51 -17.09
C LYS A 585 16.16 -17.14 -18.37
N ASN A 586 15.81 -18.41 -18.60
CA ASN A 586 16.23 -19.15 -19.81
C ASN A 586 15.05 -19.69 -20.63
N GLY A 587 13.83 -19.27 -20.32
CA GLY A 587 12.63 -19.60 -21.08
C GLY A 587 11.97 -20.92 -20.71
N ASN A 588 12.53 -21.69 -19.79
CA ASN A 588 12.03 -23.00 -19.35
C ASN A 588 12.14 -23.19 -17.83
N GLY A 589 11.05 -23.59 -17.20
CA GLY A 589 10.95 -23.90 -15.78
C GLY A 589 9.82 -24.90 -15.55
N PHE A 590 8.97 -24.68 -14.56
CA PHE A 590 7.67 -25.35 -14.45
C PHE A 590 6.80 -25.08 -15.67
N TYR A 591 6.93 -23.88 -16.23
CA TYR A 591 6.28 -23.46 -17.48
C TYR A 591 7.32 -23.12 -18.53
N SER A 592 6.91 -23.19 -19.80
CA SER A 592 7.67 -22.66 -20.91
C SER A 592 7.25 -21.21 -21.19
N TYR A 593 8.20 -20.37 -21.60
CA TYR A 593 7.99 -18.93 -21.77
C TYR A 593 8.28 -18.50 -23.20
N THR A 594 7.36 -17.74 -23.77
CA THR A 594 7.52 -17.02 -25.03
C THR A 594 7.34 -15.52 -24.79
N ILE A 595 8.01 -14.70 -25.57
CA ILE A 595 7.84 -13.26 -25.49
C ILE A 595 6.67 -12.83 -26.37
N ASP A 596 5.67 -12.16 -25.81
CA ASP A 596 4.52 -11.63 -26.53
C ASP A 596 4.89 -10.41 -27.40
N LYS A 597 3.96 -9.94 -28.24
CA LYS A 597 4.13 -8.76 -29.10
C LYS A 597 4.41 -7.46 -28.33
N LYS A 598 4.19 -7.45 -27.00
CA LYS A 598 4.45 -6.31 -26.12
C LYS A 598 5.75 -6.47 -25.31
N GLY A 599 6.56 -7.48 -25.64
CA GLY A 599 7.82 -7.78 -24.95
C GLY A 599 7.63 -8.38 -23.54
N LYS A 600 6.45 -8.97 -23.24
CA LYS A 600 6.20 -9.58 -21.94
C LYS A 600 6.30 -11.11 -22.02
N PRO A 601 6.87 -11.78 -21.01
CA PRO A 601 6.88 -13.24 -20.94
C PRO A 601 5.44 -13.75 -20.78
N LYS A 602 5.09 -14.72 -21.63
CA LYS A 602 3.82 -15.46 -21.60
C LYS A 602 4.11 -16.89 -21.20
N LYS A 603 3.55 -17.32 -20.04
CA LYS A 603 3.69 -18.71 -19.57
C LYS A 603 2.74 -19.64 -20.31
N THR A 604 3.22 -20.83 -20.63
CA THR A 604 2.45 -21.92 -21.26
C THR A 604 2.86 -23.23 -20.61
N PHE A 605 1.88 -24.08 -20.26
CA PHE A 605 2.16 -25.45 -19.84
C PHE A 605 2.62 -26.27 -21.04
N THR A 606 3.69 -27.04 -20.87
CA THR A 606 4.19 -27.99 -21.87
C THR A 606 4.50 -29.31 -21.16
N GLU A 607 4.29 -30.46 -21.86
CA GLU A 607 4.43 -31.79 -21.26
C GLU A 607 5.89 -32.18 -21.02
N ASP A 608 6.86 -31.45 -21.55
CA ASP A 608 8.30 -31.72 -21.39
C ASP A 608 8.80 -31.56 -19.93
N ILE A 609 7.99 -30.98 -19.04
CA ILE A 609 8.26 -30.93 -17.61
C ILE A 609 7.93 -32.26 -16.90
N LEU A 610 6.97 -33.03 -17.40
CA LEU A 610 6.47 -34.24 -16.71
C LEU A 610 7.55 -35.29 -16.49
N PRO A 611 8.40 -35.62 -17.47
CA PRO A 611 9.52 -36.56 -17.25
C PRO A 611 10.51 -36.06 -16.18
N VAL A 612 10.75 -34.76 -16.09
CA VAL A 612 11.67 -34.19 -15.08
C VAL A 612 11.11 -34.31 -13.66
N LEU A 613 9.79 -34.18 -13.50
CA LEU A 613 9.12 -34.33 -12.21
C LEU A 613 8.87 -35.79 -11.83
N ALA A 614 8.82 -36.71 -12.78
CA ALA A 614 8.49 -38.14 -12.55
C ALA A 614 9.43 -38.83 -11.54
N ASP A 615 10.70 -38.39 -11.47
CA ASP A 615 11.69 -38.96 -10.56
C ASP A 615 11.54 -38.52 -9.10
N VAL A 616 10.77 -37.44 -8.87
CA VAL A 616 10.64 -36.77 -7.53
C VAL A 616 9.20 -36.63 -7.06
N CYS A 617 8.22 -37.00 -7.90
CA CYS A 617 6.80 -36.93 -7.60
C CYS A 617 6.17 -38.34 -7.63
N ALA A 618 5.25 -38.63 -6.74
CA ALA A 618 4.42 -39.83 -6.78
C ALA A 618 3.42 -39.75 -7.95
N ASP A 619 2.74 -40.88 -8.20
CA ASP A 619 1.63 -40.93 -9.15
C ASP A 619 0.59 -39.85 -8.81
N LYS A 620 -0.02 -39.28 -9.86
CA LYS A 620 -0.97 -38.18 -9.73
C LYS A 620 -2.09 -38.48 -8.73
N GLN A 621 -2.25 -37.64 -7.74
CA GLN A 621 -3.30 -37.67 -6.75
C GLN A 621 -4.15 -36.36 -6.78
N GLU A 622 -5.42 -36.52 -6.45
CA GLU A 622 -6.32 -35.39 -6.35
C GLU A 622 -6.36 -34.84 -4.91
N PHE A 623 -6.09 -33.56 -4.76
CA PHE A 623 -6.23 -32.81 -3.52
C PHE A 623 -7.36 -31.79 -3.67
N ASP A 624 -8.21 -31.63 -2.65
CA ASP A 624 -9.21 -30.56 -2.62
C ASP A 624 -8.54 -29.19 -2.38
N GLU A 625 -9.27 -28.13 -2.69
CA GLU A 625 -8.77 -26.75 -2.63
C GLU A 625 -8.33 -26.35 -1.22
N GLN A 626 -9.05 -26.81 -0.18
CA GLN A 626 -8.76 -26.48 1.22
C GLN A 626 -7.48 -27.17 1.69
N THR A 627 -7.31 -28.45 1.38
CA THR A 627 -6.08 -29.20 1.68
C THR A 627 -4.86 -28.55 1.01
N ILE A 628 -4.97 -28.12 -0.26
CA ILE A 628 -3.90 -27.39 -0.94
C ILE A 628 -3.55 -26.11 -0.16
N ILE A 629 -4.53 -25.28 0.16
CA ILE A 629 -4.31 -24.02 0.89
C ILE A 629 -3.66 -24.29 2.25
N GLN A 630 -4.16 -25.26 3.01
CA GLN A 630 -3.62 -25.60 4.33
C GLN A 630 -2.16 -26.06 4.23
N ARG A 631 -1.86 -26.99 3.31
CA ARG A 631 -0.49 -27.51 3.12
C ARG A 631 0.50 -26.45 2.64
N MET A 632 0.03 -25.44 1.90
CA MET A 632 0.85 -24.31 1.47
C MET A 632 1.06 -23.27 2.58
N MET A 633 0.00 -22.95 3.32
CA MET A 633 0.02 -21.78 4.22
C MET A 633 0.46 -22.09 5.65
N ILE A 634 0.17 -23.29 6.17
CA ILE A 634 0.56 -23.65 7.55
C ILE A 634 2.06 -23.50 7.79
N PRO A 635 2.96 -24.05 6.94
CA PRO A 635 4.40 -23.90 7.13
C PRO A 635 4.85 -22.43 7.14
N MET A 636 4.33 -21.62 6.22
CA MET A 636 4.64 -20.20 6.15
C MET A 636 4.16 -19.45 7.39
N ILE A 637 2.92 -19.67 7.80
CA ILE A 637 2.31 -19.03 8.97
C ILE A 637 3.08 -19.38 10.24
N ASN A 638 3.40 -20.66 10.44
CA ASN A 638 4.20 -21.12 11.57
C ASN A 638 5.54 -20.39 11.65
N GLU A 639 6.24 -20.26 10.51
CA GLU A 639 7.54 -19.57 10.47
C GLU A 639 7.42 -18.05 10.72
N VAL A 640 6.34 -17.40 10.25
CA VAL A 640 6.06 -15.99 10.58
C VAL A 640 5.88 -15.80 12.08
N VAL A 641 5.15 -16.71 12.73
CA VAL A 641 4.94 -16.67 14.18
C VAL A 641 6.24 -16.94 14.94
N LEU A 642 7.05 -17.89 14.47
CA LEU A 642 8.39 -18.14 15.04
C LEU A 642 9.31 -16.93 14.91
N CYS A 643 9.28 -16.20 13.80
CA CYS A 643 10.04 -14.96 13.65
C CYS A 643 9.64 -13.89 14.69
N LEU A 644 8.35 -13.79 15.01
CA LEU A 644 7.89 -12.90 16.08
C LEU A 644 8.32 -13.43 17.47
N GLN A 645 8.14 -14.72 17.74
CA GLN A 645 8.50 -15.36 19.00
C GLN A 645 10.00 -15.28 19.29
N GLU A 646 10.84 -15.43 18.26
CA GLU A 646 12.30 -15.33 18.33
C GLU A 646 12.83 -13.88 18.29
N GLY A 647 11.95 -12.90 18.13
CA GLY A 647 12.33 -11.49 18.07
C GLY A 647 13.05 -11.09 16.78
N ILE A 648 12.92 -11.86 15.70
CA ILE A 648 13.46 -11.48 14.37
C ILE A 648 12.72 -10.26 13.83
N ILE A 649 11.41 -10.21 14.05
CA ILE A 649 10.58 -9.03 13.77
C ILE A 649 9.91 -8.57 15.06
N ALA A 650 9.78 -7.25 15.23
CA ALA A 650 9.39 -6.69 16.51
C ALA A 650 7.87 -6.72 16.76
N THR A 651 7.05 -6.55 15.71
CA THR A 651 5.59 -6.40 15.87
C THR A 651 4.81 -7.12 14.76
N PRO A 652 3.55 -7.53 15.05
CA PRO A 652 2.64 -8.04 14.03
C PRO A 652 2.42 -7.06 12.88
N GLN A 653 2.37 -5.75 13.16
CA GLN A 653 2.21 -4.69 12.17
C GLN A 653 3.34 -4.66 11.15
N GLU A 654 4.58 -4.75 11.62
CA GLU A 654 5.77 -4.79 10.76
C GLU A 654 5.80 -6.07 9.91
N ALA A 655 5.46 -7.21 10.50
CA ALA A 655 5.42 -8.48 9.79
C ALA A 655 4.35 -8.50 8.68
N ASP A 656 3.12 -8.09 8.99
CA ASP A 656 2.04 -8.04 8.01
C ASP A 656 2.37 -7.10 6.85
N MET A 657 2.96 -5.93 7.14
CA MET A 657 3.40 -5.00 6.08
C MET A 657 4.55 -5.54 5.26
N ALA A 658 5.52 -6.24 5.88
CA ALA A 658 6.63 -6.88 5.18
C ALA A 658 6.12 -7.93 4.18
N LEU A 659 5.15 -8.75 4.58
CA LEU A 659 4.58 -9.78 3.72
C LEU A 659 3.75 -9.20 2.57
N VAL A 660 2.95 -8.17 2.83
CA VAL A 660 2.16 -7.50 1.78
C VAL A 660 3.07 -6.76 0.79
N TYR A 661 4.07 -6.04 1.27
CA TYR A 661 4.95 -5.22 0.43
C TYR A 661 6.12 -5.99 -0.20
N GLY A 662 6.60 -7.05 0.45
CA GLY A 662 7.73 -7.85 -0.02
C GLY A 662 7.33 -9.07 -0.86
N LEU A 663 6.28 -9.78 -0.46
CA LEU A 663 5.82 -11.00 -1.13
C LEU A 663 4.52 -10.84 -1.93
N GLY A 664 3.78 -9.73 -1.72
CA GLY A 664 2.46 -9.57 -2.30
C GLY A 664 1.40 -10.44 -1.61
N PHE A 665 1.56 -10.70 -0.30
CA PHE A 665 0.49 -11.34 0.48
C PHE A 665 -0.83 -10.60 0.23
N PRO A 666 -1.95 -11.31 0.01
CA PRO A 666 -3.20 -10.69 -0.42
C PRO A 666 -3.66 -9.57 0.52
N PRO A 667 -3.72 -8.30 0.07
CA PRO A 667 -4.07 -7.16 0.94
C PRO A 667 -5.44 -7.28 1.61
N PHE A 668 -6.41 -7.91 0.93
CA PHE A 668 -7.75 -8.13 1.49
C PHE A 668 -7.78 -9.13 2.66
N ARG A 669 -6.67 -9.81 2.95
CA ARG A 669 -6.47 -10.66 4.15
C ARG A 669 -5.70 -9.94 5.27
N GLY A 670 -5.10 -8.78 4.98
CA GLY A 670 -4.49 -7.91 5.97
C GLY A 670 -3.10 -8.31 6.46
N GLY A 671 -2.48 -9.35 5.89
CA GLY A 671 -1.25 -9.97 6.39
C GLY A 671 -1.51 -11.25 7.17
N VAL A 672 -0.46 -11.94 7.62
CA VAL A 672 -0.57 -13.26 8.28
C VAL A 672 -1.21 -13.15 9.66
N PHE A 673 -0.81 -12.18 10.47
CA PHE A 673 -1.34 -12.06 11.82
C PHE A 673 -2.81 -11.62 11.86
N ARG A 674 -3.19 -10.72 10.96
CA ARG A 674 -4.60 -10.35 10.82
C ARG A 674 -5.43 -11.49 10.21
N TYR A 675 -4.85 -12.26 9.31
CA TYR A 675 -5.48 -13.47 8.78
C TYR A 675 -5.71 -14.52 9.88
N LEU A 676 -4.72 -14.74 10.76
CA LEU A 676 -4.87 -15.62 11.93
C LEU A 676 -6.00 -15.16 12.86
N ASP A 677 -6.08 -13.86 13.14
CA ASP A 677 -7.18 -13.31 13.95
C ASP A 677 -8.55 -13.50 13.29
N SER A 678 -8.63 -13.39 11.95
CA SER A 678 -9.89 -13.59 11.21
C SER A 678 -10.34 -15.05 11.13
N VAL A 679 -9.39 -15.99 11.03
CA VAL A 679 -9.66 -17.43 11.07
C VAL A 679 -10.01 -17.89 12.48
N GLY A 680 -9.41 -17.27 13.49
CA GLY A 680 -9.42 -17.70 14.88
C GLY A 680 -8.20 -18.57 15.20
N ILE A 681 -7.41 -18.10 16.19
CA ILE A 681 -6.13 -18.78 16.54
C ILE A 681 -6.38 -20.23 17.00
N ALA A 682 -7.40 -20.48 17.80
CA ALA A 682 -7.76 -21.83 18.25
C ALA A 682 -8.14 -22.74 17.06
N GLU A 683 -8.91 -22.22 16.11
CA GLU A 683 -9.31 -22.96 14.91
C GLU A 683 -8.09 -23.27 14.02
N PHE A 684 -7.18 -22.31 13.86
CA PHE A 684 -5.93 -22.53 13.12
C PHE A 684 -5.06 -23.59 13.80
N VAL A 685 -4.92 -23.57 15.13
CA VAL A 685 -4.14 -24.57 15.89
C VAL A 685 -4.69 -25.97 15.67
N GLU A 686 -6.01 -26.17 15.76
CA GLU A 686 -6.64 -27.47 15.53
C GLU A 686 -6.49 -27.93 14.08
N MET A 687 -6.61 -27.03 13.12
CA MET A 687 -6.38 -27.30 11.71
C MET A 687 -4.92 -27.71 11.44
N ALA A 688 -3.95 -26.99 12.00
CA ALA A 688 -2.53 -27.27 11.78
C ALA A 688 -2.08 -28.61 12.42
N LYS A 689 -2.64 -28.98 13.58
CA LYS A 689 -2.40 -30.29 14.20
C LYS A 689 -2.74 -31.48 13.29
N GLN A 690 -3.75 -31.35 12.43
CA GLN A 690 -4.13 -32.41 11.48
C GLN A 690 -3.05 -32.68 10.42
N HIS A 691 -2.10 -31.77 10.24
CA HIS A 691 -0.99 -31.87 9.31
C HIS A 691 0.37 -32.14 9.98
N ALA A 692 0.40 -32.29 11.31
CA ALA A 692 1.66 -32.41 12.08
C ALA A 692 2.53 -33.61 11.63
N ASP A 693 1.92 -34.71 11.18
CA ASP A 693 2.63 -35.91 10.67
C ASP A 693 3.40 -35.67 9.37
N LEU A 694 3.14 -34.54 8.68
CA LEU A 694 3.87 -34.18 7.47
C LEU A 694 5.31 -33.68 7.77
N GLY A 695 5.63 -33.34 9.01
CA GLY A 695 6.98 -32.96 9.43
C GLY A 695 7.05 -31.66 10.24
N ALA A 696 8.25 -31.32 10.67
CA ALA A 696 8.47 -30.27 11.67
C ALA A 696 7.97 -28.86 11.25
N MET A 697 7.95 -28.54 9.96
CA MET A 697 7.43 -27.24 9.47
C MET A 697 5.91 -27.08 9.69
N TYR A 698 5.19 -28.17 9.93
CA TYR A 698 3.75 -28.18 10.24
C TYR A 698 3.47 -28.14 11.74
N HIS A 699 4.49 -28.27 12.61
CA HIS A 699 4.30 -28.20 14.04
C HIS A 699 3.95 -26.78 14.47
N VAL A 700 2.86 -26.67 15.23
CA VAL A 700 2.33 -25.39 15.70
C VAL A 700 3.30 -24.75 16.70
N PRO A 701 3.71 -23.47 16.50
CA PRO A 701 4.53 -22.74 17.45
C PRO A 701 3.87 -22.62 18.84
N GLN A 702 4.67 -22.68 19.91
CA GLN A 702 4.17 -22.62 21.28
C GLN A 702 3.36 -21.34 21.55
N MET A 703 3.78 -20.20 20.98
CA MET A 703 3.04 -18.93 21.08
C MET A 703 1.58 -19.08 20.65
N LEU A 704 1.29 -19.75 19.54
CA LEU A 704 -0.09 -19.94 19.07
C LEU A 704 -0.90 -20.88 20.00
N ILE A 705 -0.26 -21.92 20.55
CA ILE A 705 -0.89 -22.84 21.51
C ILE A 705 -1.30 -22.06 22.76
N ASP A 706 -0.40 -21.23 23.29
CA ASP A 706 -0.64 -20.44 24.50
C ASP A 706 -1.73 -19.37 24.26
N MET A 707 -1.70 -18.69 23.12
CA MET A 707 -2.72 -17.70 22.72
C MET A 707 -4.10 -18.36 22.53
N ALA A 708 -4.16 -19.53 21.89
CA ALA A 708 -5.40 -20.29 21.73
C ALA A 708 -6.02 -20.67 23.09
N ALA A 709 -5.19 -21.14 24.04
CA ALA A 709 -5.63 -21.49 25.35
C ALA A 709 -6.19 -20.32 26.18
N LYS A 710 -5.68 -19.09 25.92
CA LYS A 710 -6.09 -17.86 26.60
C LYS A 710 -7.19 -17.10 25.87
N GLY A 711 -7.54 -17.47 24.63
CA GLY A 711 -8.44 -16.70 23.77
C GLY A 711 -7.88 -15.34 23.36
N GLU A 712 -6.57 -15.23 23.21
CA GLU A 712 -5.87 -14.01 22.81
C GLU A 712 -5.87 -13.84 21.27
N SER A 713 -5.65 -12.61 20.80
CA SER A 713 -5.48 -12.28 19.39
C SER A 713 -4.30 -11.33 19.21
N PHE A 714 -3.73 -11.24 17.99
CA PHE A 714 -2.59 -10.36 17.69
C PHE A 714 -2.98 -8.88 17.67
N TYR A 715 -4.22 -8.57 17.26
CA TYR A 715 -4.76 -7.21 17.14
C TYR A 715 -5.94 -6.97 18.13
N GLY A 716 -5.86 -7.51 19.35
CA GLY A 716 -6.90 -7.35 20.38
C GLY A 716 -7.14 -5.91 20.81
N ALA A 717 -8.23 -5.67 21.54
CA ALA A 717 -8.72 -4.33 21.92
C ALA A 717 -7.71 -3.42 22.66
N GLN A 718 -6.65 -3.98 23.28
CA GLN A 718 -5.64 -3.20 24.00
C GLN A 718 -4.55 -2.58 23.10
N GLN A 719 -4.37 -3.04 21.87
CA GLN A 719 -3.38 -2.46 20.92
C GLN A 719 -3.95 -1.36 20.02
N GLN A 720 -5.24 -1.10 20.06
CA GLN A 720 -5.91 -0.06 19.26
C GLN A 720 -5.75 1.36 19.84
N GLY A 721 -5.18 1.53 21.02
CA GLY A 721 -5.10 2.81 21.74
C GLY A 721 -3.72 3.45 21.86
N SER A 722 -2.67 2.88 21.29
CA SER A 722 -1.31 3.42 21.37
C SER A 722 -0.72 3.70 19.97
N ILE A 723 -1.29 4.68 19.29
CA ILE A 723 -0.67 5.35 18.14
C ILE A 723 -0.50 6.83 18.46
#